data_b22b078d591fe877c762bf80e62810e4
#
_entry.id   b22b078d591fe877c762bf80e62810e4
#
_cell.length_a   1.000
_cell.length_b   1.000
_cell.length_c   1.000
_cell.angle_alpha   90.00
_cell.angle_beta   90.00
_cell.angle_gamma   90.00
#
_symmetry.space_group_name_H-M   'P 1'
#
loop_
_entity.id
_entity.type
_entity.pdbx_description
1 polymer ?
#
loop_
_entity_poly.entity_id
_entity_poly.type
_entity_poly.pdbx_seq_one_letter_code
_entity_poly.pdbx_strand_id
1 'polypeptide(L)'
;MAGNSSSDFVRRLTVGDAKYCYHSLCAAEKSGMGDFSRLPKSLLVLTENLLRNLDSISVSRDDLGVLGRWADQDVPEREVAFHPVRILMPDMSGVPLLVDLSAMRDAVKALGGDPAAINPRLPIDLIIDHSVTVDFHGTPDALARNMTREYERNSERYSFVKWAQENYSNIRVAPPGAGILHQVNLEHIGRVVWSEDRDGEHYAYPDTLLGMDSHTPMINSLGIMGWGVGGLEAGAAMLGQPVSMLIPEVVGCRVTGSLPEGTTATDAVLTVTERLRAHGVVGKFVEFCGPGLENLALTDRATLSNMAPEYGATMGYFPIDNRTLDFLRTTGRDADQIALVEAYAKEQGLWRGDSDPAFKDIVNIDLGDIETSLAGPYRPNQRTSLSQVPKSYADAMADMGRDGAVAVVEGADYELQDGAVVLAAIASCTNTSNPAVMIGAGLLARNAVAKGLKVQPWVKTSLSPGSAVVADYLEKAGLQDDLNTLGFNIVGFGCMSCGGLSGPLDKSITQTINDSDRVVGAVLSGNRNFEGRVHPLCRVNYLASPPLVVAYAITGVLDRDLTREPLGEGADGAPVYLKDVWPSQSDIDAVIAAAVTPDLYQARYATAFDGDDRWAALPVPNGVTFDWNEDSTYIKLPPLFEGAGLKPAPVSNIHGARSLIMA
;
A
#
# COMPACT_ATOMS: atom_id res chain seq x y z
N MET A 1 -18.28 -20.66 37.95
CA MET A 1 -16.88 -20.40 37.62
C MET A 1 -16.90 -19.61 36.31
N ALA A 2 -16.34 -18.42 36.28
CA ALA A 2 -16.28 -17.64 35.04
C ALA A 2 -15.39 -18.38 34.02
N GLY A 3 -15.87 -18.53 32.80
CA GLY A 3 -15.19 -19.27 31.72
C GLY A 3 -13.73 -18.82 31.48
N ASN A 4 -12.83 -19.76 31.42
CA ASN A 4 -11.40 -19.53 31.18
C ASN A 4 -10.98 -19.94 29.76
N SER A 5 -11.92 -20.31 28.90
CA SER A 5 -11.70 -20.75 27.55
C SER A 5 -12.47 -19.88 26.55
N SER A 6 -11.90 -19.64 25.38
CA SER A 6 -12.57 -18.94 24.28
C SER A 6 -13.94 -19.58 23.91
N SER A 7 -14.06 -20.89 24.03
CA SER A 7 -15.29 -21.65 23.71
C SER A 7 -16.52 -21.23 24.56
N ASP A 8 -16.33 -20.67 25.75
CA ASP A 8 -17.43 -20.19 26.59
C ASP A 8 -18.18 -18.99 25.99
N PHE A 9 -17.52 -18.28 25.09
CA PHE A 9 -18.00 -17.04 24.43
C PHE A 9 -18.51 -17.26 23.01
N VAL A 10 -18.48 -18.51 22.52
CA VAL A 10 -18.97 -18.82 21.17
C VAL A 10 -20.49 -18.64 21.12
N ARG A 11 -20.98 -17.95 20.11
CA ARG A 11 -22.38 -17.73 19.78
C ARG A 11 -22.63 -18.04 18.31
N ARG A 12 -23.90 -18.07 17.90
CA ARG A 12 -24.31 -18.37 16.53
C ARG A 12 -24.94 -17.14 15.90
N LEU A 13 -24.48 -16.80 14.68
CA LEU A 13 -25.02 -15.76 13.81
C LEU A 13 -25.64 -16.43 12.59
N THR A 14 -26.90 -16.07 12.27
CA THR A 14 -27.58 -16.54 11.05
C THR A 14 -27.53 -15.44 10.00
N VAL A 15 -27.05 -15.77 8.83
CA VAL A 15 -26.95 -14.85 7.67
C VAL A 15 -27.59 -15.56 6.47
N GLY A 16 -28.76 -15.12 6.01
CA GLY A 16 -29.53 -15.90 5.04
C GLY A 16 -29.80 -17.32 5.55
N ASP A 17 -29.43 -18.32 4.77
CA ASP A 17 -29.55 -19.73 5.13
C ASP A 17 -28.30 -20.28 5.87
N ALA A 18 -27.20 -19.53 5.91
CA ALA A 18 -25.96 -19.94 6.54
C ALA A 18 -25.93 -19.62 8.04
N LYS A 19 -25.22 -20.47 8.80
CA LYS A 19 -25.01 -20.29 10.24
C LYS A 19 -23.52 -20.25 10.53
N TYR A 20 -23.10 -19.22 11.27
CA TYR A 20 -21.71 -19.03 11.66
C TYR A 20 -21.56 -19.05 13.17
N CYS A 21 -20.54 -19.71 13.67
CA CYS A 21 -20.06 -19.55 15.03
C CYS A 21 -19.12 -18.33 15.10
N TYR A 22 -19.21 -17.57 16.20
CA TYR A 22 -18.33 -16.42 16.42
C TYR A 22 -18.07 -16.19 17.92
N HIS A 23 -16.95 -15.55 18.26
CA HIS A 23 -16.62 -15.20 19.64
C HIS A 23 -17.25 -13.85 19.99
N SER A 24 -18.28 -13.87 20.82
CA SER A 24 -19.14 -12.72 21.10
C SER A 24 -18.52 -11.78 22.15
N LEU A 25 -18.22 -10.55 21.74
CA LEU A 25 -17.79 -9.47 22.64
C LEU A 25 -18.87 -9.15 23.69
N CYS A 26 -20.14 -9.11 23.28
CA CYS A 26 -21.26 -8.91 24.20
C CYS A 26 -21.37 -10.01 25.26
N ALA A 27 -21.06 -11.28 24.93
CA ALA A 27 -21.03 -12.36 25.90
C ALA A 27 -19.85 -12.20 26.88
N ALA A 28 -18.71 -11.71 26.41
CA ALA A 28 -17.57 -11.42 27.28
C ALA A 28 -17.86 -10.26 28.24
N GLU A 29 -18.50 -9.18 27.77
CA GLU A 29 -18.97 -8.09 28.65
C GLU A 29 -19.92 -8.57 29.73
N LYS A 30 -20.94 -9.34 29.34
CA LYS A 30 -21.92 -9.93 30.31
C LYS A 30 -21.28 -10.87 31.34
N SER A 31 -20.12 -11.43 31.04
CA SER A 31 -19.33 -12.24 31.95
C SER A 31 -18.45 -11.43 32.92
N GLY A 32 -18.44 -10.10 32.78
CA GLY A 32 -17.65 -9.19 33.61
C GLY A 32 -16.20 -9.04 33.18
N MET A 33 -15.86 -9.30 31.91
CA MET A 33 -14.51 -9.09 31.40
C MET A 33 -14.16 -7.62 31.18
N GLY A 34 -15.15 -6.72 31.00
CA GLY A 34 -14.95 -5.29 30.83
C GLY A 34 -16.11 -4.64 30.08
N ASP A 35 -16.06 -3.34 29.89
CA ASP A 35 -16.97 -2.59 29.03
C ASP A 35 -16.23 -2.24 27.73
N PHE A 36 -16.66 -2.85 26.62
CA PHE A 36 -16.06 -2.65 25.30
C PHE A 36 -16.86 -1.66 24.43
N SER A 37 -18.03 -1.24 24.90
CA SER A 37 -19.00 -0.45 24.12
C SER A 37 -18.47 0.90 23.66
N ARG A 38 -17.50 1.47 24.38
CA ARG A 38 -16.88 2.78 24.09
C ARG A 38 -15.54 2.70 23.38
N LEU A 39 -15.04 1.49 23.14
CA LEU A 39 -13.74 1.31 22.48
C LEU A 39 -13.74 1.79 21.02
N PRO A 40 -12.63 2.34 20.53
CA PRO A 40 -12.39 2.47 19.09
C PRO A 40 -12.59 1.14 18.36
N LYS A 41 -13.07 1.19 17.11
CA LYS A 41 -13.37 -0.03 16.34
C LYS A 41 -12.12 -0.88 16.11
N SER A 42 -10.98 -0.25 15.92
CA SER A 42 -9.68 -0.92 15.87
C SER A 42 -9.37 -1.73 17.14
N LEU A 43 -9.68 -1.20 18.31
CA LEU A 43 -9.51 -1.94 19.57
C LEU A 43 -10.58 -3.02 19.78
N LEU A 44 -11.78 -2.86 19.21
CA LEU A 44 -12.77 -3.95 19.22
C LEU A 44 -12.29 -5.15 18.40
N VAL A 45 -11.64 -4.92 17.24
CA VAL A 45 -11.00 -5.99 16.47
C VAL A 45 -9.88 -6.66 17.28
N LEU A 46 -9.04 -5.90 17.97
CA LEU A 46 -8.01 -6.45 18.86
C LEU A 46 -8.63 -7.25 20.01
N THR A 47 -9.71 -6.73 20.62
CA THR A 47 -10.42 -7.40 21.72
C THR A 47 -11.01 -8.75 21.27
N GLU A 48 -11.61 -8.79 20.06
CA GLU A 48 -12.09 -10.06 19.49
C GLU A 48 -10.94 -11.04 19.24
N ASN A 49 -9.82 -10.54 18.68
CA ASN A 49 -8.64 -11.35 18.45
C ASN A 49 -8.14 -12.01 19.74
N LEU A 50 -8.04 -11.26 20.82
CA LEU A 50 -7.65 -11.80 22.13
C LEU A 50 -8.71 -12.77 22.70
N LEU A 51 -10.01 -12.42 22.58
CA LEU A 51 -11.09 -13.29 23.07
C LEU A 51 -11.10 -14.64 22.35
N ARG A 52 -10.89 -14.64 21.03
CA ARG A 52 -10.85 -15.84 20.21
C ARG A 52 -9.65 -16.74 20.54
N ASN A 53 -8.54 -16.15 20.97
CA ASN A 53 -7.31 -16.86 21.33
C ASN A 53 -7.11 -16.98 22.86
N LEU A 54 -8.16 -16.78 23.65
CA LEU A 54 -8.12 -16.93 25.12
C LEU A 54 -7.80 -18.38 25.51
N ASP A 55 -6.58 -18.62 25.98
CA ASP A 55 -6.05 -19.94 26.33
C ASP A 55 -5.38 -20.00 27.71
N SER A 56 -5.29 -18.87 28.40
CA SER A 56 -4.59 -18.68 29.67
C SER A 56 -3.08 -18.95 29.62
N ILE A 57 -2.51 -19.06 28.43
CA ILE A 57 -1.07 -19.24 28.16
C ILE A 57 -0.54 -18.00 27.44
N SER A 58 -1.01 -17.77 26.21
CA SER A 58 -0.63 -16.60 25.40
C SER A 58 -1.56 -15.42 25.65
N VAL A 59 -2.85 -15.68 25.85
CA VAL A 59 -3.89 -14.66 26.13
C VAL A 59 -4.64 -15.00 27.43
N SER A 60 -4.68 -14.05 28.34
CA SER A 60 -5.35 -14.15 29.63
C SER A 60 -6.64 -13.29 29.70
N ARG A 61 -7.49 -13.56 30.70
CA ARG A 61 -8.66 -12.70 31.03
C ARG A 61 -8.23 -11.29 31.41
N ASP A 62 -7.07 -11.15 32.04
CA ASP A 62 -6.56 -9.83 32.46
C ASP A 62 -6.25 -8.93 31.26
N ASP A 63 -5.83 -9.51 30.13
CA ASP A 63 -5.59 -8.74 28.90
C ASP A 63 -6.89 -8.11 28.37
N LEU A 64 -7.97 -8.88 28.37
CA LEU A 64 -9.30 -8.38 28.04
C LEU A 64 -9.82 -7.36 29.07
N GLY A 65 -9.57 -7.61 30.37
CA GLY A 65 -9.94 -6.70 31.43
C GLY A 65 -9.25 -5.35 31.36
N VAL A 66 -8.00 -5.31 30.87
CA VAL A 66 -7.28 -4.06 30.62
C VAL A 66 -7.91 -3.27 29.46
N LEU A 67 -8.25 -3.94 28.36
CA LEU A 67 -8.96 -3.31 27.25
C LEU A 67 -10.33 -2.78 27.67
N GLY A 68 -11.07 -3.53 28.51
CA GLY A 68 -12.38 -3.09 29.03
C GLY A 68 -12.33 -1.82 29.89
N ARG A 69 -11.17 -1.40 30.35
CA ARG A 69 -10.95 -0.14 31.10
C ARG A 69 -10.22 0.92 30.28
N TRP A 70 -9.87 0.62 29.04
CA TRP A 70 -9.05 1.48 28.19
C TRP A 70 -9.65 2.89 27.99
N ALA A 71 -10.97 3.00 27.87
CA ALA A 71 -11.65 4.28 27.67
C ALA A 71 -11.51 5.24 28.86
N ASP A 72 -11.46 4.72 30.10
CA ASP A 72 -11.56 5.49 31.35
C ASP A 72 -10.22 5.70 32.07
N GLN A 73 -9.15 5.03 31.65
CA GLN A 73 -7.83 5.07 32.29
C GLN A 73 -6.73 5.45 31.29
N ASP A 74 -5.55 5.80 31.81
CA ASP A 74 -4.36 5.89 30.97
C ASP A 74 -4.06 4.56 30.30
N VAL A 75 -3.52 4.62 29.07
CA VAL A 75 -3.15 3.40 28.34
C VAL A 75 -2.05 2.67 29.09
N PRO A 76 -2.28 1.43 29.53
CA PRO A 76 -1.27 0.70 30.28
C PRO A 76 -0.14 0.26 29.36
N GLU A 77 1.10 0.31 29.85
CA GLU A 77 2.25 -0.34 29.22
C GLU A 77 2.14 -1.87 29.41
N ARG A 78 1.24 -2.47 28.66
CA ARG A 78 1.00 -3.92 28.69
C ARG A 78 1.12 -4.51 27.32
N GLU A 79 1.93 -5.55 27.20
CA GLU A 79 2.02 -6.36 25.99
C GLU A 79 0.87 -7.37 25.93
N VAL A 80 0.35 -7.56 24.72
CA VAL A 80 -0.66 -8.57 24.40
C VAL A 80 -0.22 -9.39 23.20
N ALA A 81 -0.69 -10.61 23.12
CA ALA A 81 -0.35 -11.55 22.07
C ALA A 81 -1.36 -11.46 20.91
N PHE A 82 -1.00 -10.77 19.84
CA PHE A 82 -1.82 -10.65 18.64
C PHE A 82 -1.61 -11.83 17.70
N HIS A 83 -2.71 -12.44 17.25
CA HIS A 83 -2.73 -13.59 16.34
C HIS A 83 -3.28 -13.15 14.96
N PRO A 84 -2.43 -12.84 13.97
CA PRO A 84 -2.91 -12.48 12.64
C PRO A 84 -3.60 -13.66 11.97
N VAL A 85 -4.55 -13.37 11.08
CA VAL A 85 -5.26 -14.40 10.29
C VAL A 85 -4.43 -14.84 9.10
N ARG A 86 -3.69 -13.91 8.49
CA ARG A 86 -2.89 -14.17 7.30
C ARG A 86 -1.66 -13.25 7.21
N ILE A 87 -0.77 -13.59 6.30
CA ILE A 87 0.43 -12.81 6.00
C ILE A 87 0.39 -12.38 4.54
N LEU A 88 0.79 -11.14 4.29
CA LEU A 88 0.89 -10.54 2.98
C LEU A 88 2.34 -10.09 2.73
N MET A 89 2.96 -10.51 1.64
CA MET A 89 4.34 -10.15 1.37
C MET A 89 4.62 -9.87 -0.11
N PRO A 90 5.42 -8.84 -0.42
CA PRO A 90 5.97 -8.67 -1.75
C PRO A 90 7.13 -9.65 -1.96
N ASP A 91 7.51 -9.86 -3.21
CA ASP A 91 8.61 -10.75 -3.57
C ASP A 91 9.96 -10.34 -2.95
N MET A 92 10.26 -9.05 -2.91
CA MET A 92 11.58 -8.56 -2.50
C MET A 92 11.89 -8.84 -1.03
N SER A 93 10.95 -8.62 -0.12
CA SER A 93 11.10 -8.87 1.32
C SER A 93 10.65 -10.28 1.72
N GLY A 94 9.77 -10.91 0.94
CA GLY A 94 9.24 -12.25 1.22
C GLY A 94 10.21 -13.38 0.86
N VAL A 95 10.98 -13.23 -0.20
CA VAL A 95 11.93 -14.26 -0.64
C VAL A 95 12.96 -14.64 0.42
N PRO A 96 13.63 -13.72 1.12
CA PRO A 96 14.54 -14.09 2.21
C PRO A 96 13.86 -14.96 3.28
N LEU A 97 12.61 -14.65 3.62
CA LEU A 97 11.85 -15.43 4.60
C LEU A 97 11.51 -16.84 4.08
N LEU A 98 11.19 -16.97 2.79
CA LEU A 98 10.98 -18.28 2.16
C LEU A 98 12.29 -19.08 2.08
N VAL A 99 13.44 -18.42 1.91
CA VAL A 99 14.77 -19.05 1.95
C VAL A 99 15.01 -19.63 3.34
N ASP A 100 14.74 -18.89 4.42
CA ASP A 100 14.87 -19.39 5.79
C ASP A 100 13.93 -20.60 6.04
N LEU A 101 12.68 -20.51 5.61
CA LEU A 101 11.72 -21.61 5.73
C LEU A 101 12.19 -22.86 4.97
N SER A 102 12.81 -22.68 3.80
CA SER A 102 13.35 -23.77 3.00
C SER A 102 14.59 -24.39 3.65
N ALA A 103 15.46 -23.58 4.24
CA ALA A 103 16.60 -24.04 5.04
C ALA A 103 16.16 -24.83 6.28
N MET A 104 15.02 -24.50 6.90
CA MET A 104 14.44 -25.30 7.99
C MET A 104 14.07 -26.70 7.51
N ARG A 105 13.56 -26.87 6.26
CA ARG A 105 13.29 -28.20 5.67
C ARG A 105 14.57 -29.02 5.54
N ASP A 106 15.65 -28.40 5.08
CA ASP A 106 16.95 -29.09 4.99
C ASP A 106 17.46 -29.50 6.37
N ALA A 107 17.35 -28.62 7.36
CA ALA A 107 17.76 -28.94 8.73
C ALA A 107 16.94 -30.10 9.31
N VAL A 108 15.62 -30.10 9.14
CA VAL A 108 14.74 -31.21 9.60
C VAL A 108 15.12 -32.51 8.91
N LYS A 109 15.36 -32.50 7.59
CA LYS A 109 15.83 -33.66 6.82
C LYS A 109 17.17 -34.18 7.33
N ALA A 110 18.13 -33.28 7.59
CA ALA A 110 19.45 -33.65 8.12
C ALA A 110 19.36 -34.28 9.52
N LEU A 111 18.37 -33.89 10.32
CA LEU A 111 18.07 -34.47 11.62
C LEU A 111 17.24 -35.77 11.56
N GLY A 112 16.90 -36.24 10.36
CA GLY A 112 16.12 -37.48 10.14
C GLY A 112 14.61 -37.32 10.28
N GLY A 113 14.11 -36.08 10.30
CA GLY A 113 12.69 -35.76 10.30
C GLY A 113 12.09 -35.64 8.89
N ASP A 114 10.77 -35.46 8.83
CA ASP A 114 10.05 -35.19 7.57
C ASP A 114 10.12 -33.69 7.23
N PRO A 115 10.82 -33.29 6.14
CA PRO A 115 10.89 -31.90 5.74
C PRO A 115 9.52 -31.28 5.39
N ALA A 116 8.53 -32.08 4.98
CA ALA A 116 7.19 -31.59 4.67
C ALA A 116 6.42 -31.13 5.92
N ALA A 117 6.86 -31.50 7.12
CA ALA A 117 6.31 -30.98 8.36
C ALA A 117 6.55 -29.47 8.54
N ILE A 118 7.57 -28.93 7.87
CA ILE A 118 7.82 -27.48 7.83
C ILE A 118 6.92 -26.86 6.75
N ASN A 119 5.84 -26.22 7.20
CA ASN A 119 4.87 -25.54 6.37
C ASN A 119 4.31 -24.34 7.12
N PRO A 120 4.00 -23.22 6.46
CA PRO A 120 3.35 -22.08 7.11
C PRO A 120 2.03 -22.50 7.80
N ARG A 121 1.80 -21.99 9.00
CA ARG A 121 0.56 -22.22 9.76
C ARG A 121 -0.57 -21.30 9.31
N LEU A 122 -0.23 -20.13 8.79
CA LEU A 122 -1.17 -19.13 8.31
C LEU A 122 -1.17 -19.09 6.77
N PRO A 123 -2.28 -18.71 6.15
CA PRO A 123 -2.31 -18.38 4.73
C PRO A 123 -1.34 -17.23 4.40
N ILE A 124 -0.60 -17.40 3.32
CA ILE A 124 0.35 -16.41 2.82
C ILE A 124 -0.01 -16.06 1.39
N ASP A 125 -0.20 -14.77 1.14
CA ASP A 125 -0.28 -14.23 -0.21
C ASP A 125 1.02 -13.49 -0.52
N LEU A 126 1.76 -13.99 -1.52
CA LEU A 126 2.96 -13.35 -2.05
C LEU A 126 2.64 -12.73 -3.40
N ILE A 127 2.90 -11.43 -3.54
CA ILE A 127 2.66 -10.70 -4.79
C ILE A 127 3.99 -10.21 -5.34
N ILE A 128 4.24 -10.51 -6.63
CA ILE A 128 5.45 -10.07 -7.33
C ILE A 128 5.17 -8.69 -7.94
N ASP A 129 5.64 -7.64 -7.25
CA ASP A 129 5.34 -6.27 -7.59
C ASP A 129 6.49 -5.26 -7.37
N HIS A 130 7.63 -5.70 -6.84
CA HIS A 130 8.79 -4.87 -6.53
C HIS A 130 10.02 -5.19 -7.43
N SER A 131 9.81 -5.72 -8.62
CA SER A 131 10.88 -6.22 -9.49
C SER A 131 10.99 -5.51 -10.83
N VAL A 132 9.93 -4.81 -11.26
CA VAL A 132 9.90 -4.10 -12.54
C VAL A 132 10.63 -2.77 -12.44
N THR A 133 11.63 -2.58 -13.31
CA THR A 133 12.31 -1.29 -13.51
C THR A 133 11.80 -0.64 -14.80
N VAL A 134 11.63 0.68 -14.79
CA VAL A 134 11.20 1.46 -15.97
C VAL A 134 12.40 1.70 -16.90
N ASP A 135 12.86 0.64 -17.59
CA ASP A 135 13.93 0.75 -18.58
C ASP A 135 13.43 1.41 -19.87
N PHE A 136 12.19 1.11 -20.24
CA PHE A 136 11.53 1.61 -21.45
C PHE A 136 10.27 2.39 -21.07
N HIS A 137 10.07 3.53 -21.73
CA HIS A 137 8.94 4.46 -21.48
C HIS A 137 8.53 5.18 -22.76
N GLY A 138 7.41 5.92 -22.74
CA GLY A 138 6.97 6.80 -23.81
C GLY A 138 6.66 6.11 -25.15
N THR A 139 6.55 4.78 -25.16
CA THR A 139 6.27 3.98 -26.37
C THR A 139 5.23 2.90 -26.07
N PRO A 140 4.41 2.49 -27.05
CA PRO A 140 3.37 1.47 -26.86
C PRO A 140 3.90 0.08 -26.45
N ASP A 141 5.15 -0.24 -26.77
CA ASP A 141 5.80 -1.50 -26.44
C ASP A 141 6.54 -1.50 -25.09
N ALA A 142 6.50 -0.39 -24.36
CA ALA A 142 7.24 -0.23 -23.09
C ALA A 142 6.90 -1.31 -22.07
N LEU A 143 5.61 -1.61 -21.87
CA LEU A 143 5.16 -2.67 -20.95
C LEU A 143 5.79 -4.04 -21.29
N ALA A 144 5.66 -4.46 -22.55
CA ALA A 144 6.16 -5.77 -22.98
C ALA A 144 7.69 -5.89 -22.82
N ARG A 145 8.42 -4.81 -23.14
CA ARG A 145 9.88 -4.76 -23.01
C ARG A 145 10.33 -4.77 -21.56
N ASN A 146 9.68 -4.00 -20.69
CA ASN A 146 9.99 -3.97 -19.25
C ASN A 146 9.72 -5.33 -18.61
N MET A 147 8.60 -5.97 -18.91
CA MET A 147 8.30 -7.32 -18.42
C MET A 147 9.31 -8.36 -18.90
N THR A 148 9.79 -8.26 -20.14
CA THR A 148 10.86 -9.15 -20.63
C THR A 148 12.14 -8.96 -19.80
N ARG A 149 12.53 -7.70 -19.54
CA ARG A 149 13.69 -7.39 -18.70
C ARG A 149 13.52 -7.85 -17.25
N GLU A 150 12.32 -7.76 -16.72
CA GLU A 150 11.99 -8.24 -15.38
C GLU A 150 12.27 -9.75 -15.25
N TYR A 151 11.77 -10.57 -16.18
CA TYR A 151 12.02 -12.01 -16.17
C TYR A 151 13.49 -12.36 -16.40
N GLU A 152 14.19 -11.65 -17.31
CA GLU A 152 15.63 -11.84 -17.53
C GLU A 152 16.45 -11.60 -16.25
N ARG A 153 16.12 -10.54 -15.47
CA ARG A 153 16.84 -10.16 -14.26
C ARG A 153 16.52 -11.03 -13.05
N ASN A 154 15.30 -11.56 -12.99
CA ASN A 154 14.76 -12.17 -11.78
C ASN A 154 14.44 -13.67 -11.94
N SER A 155 14.87 -14.30 -13.02
CA SER A 155 14.55 -15.72 -13.32
C SER A 155 14.87 -16.68 -12.16
N GLU A 156 16.01 -16.52 -11.50
CA GLU A 156 16.41 -17.32 -10.34
C GLU A 156 15.43 -17.17 -9.18
N ARG A 157 15.10 -15.92 -8.83
CA ARG A 157 14.14 -15.60 -7.78
C ARG A 157 12.76 -16.16 -8.09
N TYR A 158 12.31 -16.01 -9.32
CA TYR A 158 10.98 -16.47 -9.75
C TYR A 158 10.88 -17.98 -9.79
N SER A 159 11.94 -18.70 -10.22
CA SER A 159 12.02 -20.16 -10.11
C SER A 159 11.89 -20.63 -8.66
N PHE A 160 12.57 -19.95 -7.73
CA PHE A 160 12.49 -20.28 -6.31
C PHE A 160 11.09 -20.01 -5.73
N VAL A 161 10.49 -18.85 -6.04
CA VAL A 161 9.14 -18.51 -5.58
C VAL A 161 8.09 -19.48 -6.13
N LYS A 162 8.21 -19.87 -7.40
CA LYS A 162 7.33 -20.86 -8.01
C LYS A 162 7.50 -22.24 -7.37
N TRP A 163 8.75 -22.65 -7.08
CA TRP A 163 8.99 -23.87 -6.32
C TRP A 163 8.33 -23.81 -4.93
N ALA A 164 8.43 -22.67 -4.25
CA ALA A 164 7.80 -22.50 -2.94
C ALA A 164 6.26 -22.62 -3.04
N GLN A 165 5.63 -22.03 -4.04
CA GLN A 165 4.20 -22.18 -4.31
C GLN A 165 3.77 -23.64 -4.50
N GLU A 166 4.57 -24.44 -5.19
CA GLU A 166 4.27 -25.85 -5.48
C GLU A 166 4.51 -26.76 -4.28
N ASN A 167 5.37 -26.37 -3.33
CA ASN A 167 5.84 -27.23 -2.24
C ASN A 167 5.32 -26.84 -0.85
N TYR A 168 4.72 -25.67 -0.68
CA TYR A 168 4.07 -25.23 0.56
C TYR A 168 2.56 -25.11 0.35
N SER A 169 1.76 -25.74 1.23
CA SER A 169 0.31 -25.80 1.07
C SER A 169 -0.42 -24.49 1.35
N ASN A 170 0.18 -23.58 2.12
CA ASN A 170 -0.44 -22.33 2.57
C ASN A 170 0.16 -21.09 1.89
N ILE A 171 0.87 -21.24 0.77
CA ILE A 171 1.44 -20.12 0.01
C ILE A 171 0.74 -20.01 -1.33
N ARG A 172 0.23 -18.84 -1.61
CA ARG A 172 -0.33 -18.47 -2.90
C ARG A 172 0.49 -17.31 -3.49
N VAL A 173 0.84 -17.41 -4.76
CA VAL A 173 1.67 -16.41 -5.45
C VAL A 173 0.88 -15.74 -6.56
N ALA A 174 0.83 -14.41 -6.53
CA ALA A 174 0.42 -13.61 -7.68
C ALA A 174 1.67 -13.29 -8.52
N PRO A 175 1.76 -13.81 -9.75
CA PRO A 175 2.93 -13.64 -10.62
C PRO A 175 3.13 -12.20 -11.10
N PRO A 176 4.26 -11.91 -11.79
CA PRO A 176 4.50 -10.58 -12.37
C PRO A 176 3.34 -10.13 -13.27
N GLY A 177 2.96 -8.86 -13.14
CA GLY A 177 1.86 -8.28 -13.92
C GLY A 177 0.48 -8.36 -13.27
N ALA A 178 0.30 -9.07 -12.15
CA ALA A 178 -0.98 -9.16 -11.43
C ALA A 178 -1.40 -7.79 -10.83
N GLY A 179 -0.44 -7.00 -10.41
CA GLY A 179 -0.67 -5.69 -9.78
C GLY A 179 0.18 -5.48 -8.55
N ILE A 180 -0.02 -4.34 -7.90
CA ILE A 180 0.66 -4.03 -6.65
C ILE A 180 -0.02 -4.72 -5.47
N LEU A 181 0.79 -5.21 -4.54
CA LEU A 181 0.41 -5.90 -3.31
C LEU A 181 -0.82 -5.30 -2.62
N HIS A 182 -0.81 -3.99 -2.37
CA HIS A 182 -1.84 -3.33 -1.58
C HIS A 182 -3.15 -3.18 -2.34
N GLN A 183 -3.11 -2.92 -3.64
CA GLN A 183 -4.30 -2.78 -4.47
C GLN A 183 -4.95 -4.15 -4.73
N VAL A 184 -4.16 -5.18 -5.03
CA VAL A 184 -4.65 -6.57 -5.15
C VAL A 184 -5.29 -7.04 -3.83
N ASN A 185 -4.66 -6.69 -2.69
CA ASN A 185 -5.22 -6.99 -1.38
C ASN A 185 -6.55 -6.28 -1.13
N LEU A 186 -6.63 -4.99 -1.44
CA LEU A 186 -7.83 -4.17 -1.27
C LEU A 186 -8.98 -4.65 -2.18
N GLU A 187 -8.68 -4.86 -3.46
CA GLU A 187 -9.68 -5.15 -4.49
C GLU A 187 -10.12 -6.63 -4.52
N HIS A 188 -9.30 -7.56 -4.01
CA HIS A 188 -9.57 -8.99 -4.18
C HIS A 188 -9.33 -9.85 -2.94
N ILE A 189 -8.15 -9.75 -2.27
CA ILE A 189 -7.76 -10.71 -1.24
C ILE A 189 -8.48 -10.44 0.10
N GLY A 190 -8.58 -9.18 0.51
CA GLY A 190 -9.18 -8.78 1.78
C GLY A 190 -10.66 -9.17 1.87
N ARG A 191 -11.04 -9.87 2.95
CA ARG A 191 -12.39 -10.41 3.15
C ARG A 191 -13.24 -9.60 4.11
N VAL A 192 -12.66 -8.69 4.89
CA VAL A 192 -13.27 -7.92 5.99
C VAL A 192 -13.68 -8.82 7.15
N VAL A 193 -14.48 -9.83 6.89
CA VAL A 193 -14.80 -10.92 7.82
C VAL A 193 -14.32 -12.22 7.19
N TRP A 194 -13.43 -12.89 7.87
CA TRP A 194 -12.93 -14.21 7.50
C TRP A 194 -13.90 -15.28 7.93
N SER A 195 -13.99 -16.37 7.18
CA SER A 195 -14.73 -17.55 7.57
C SER A 195 -13.95 -18.82 7.26
N GLU A 196 -14.04 -19.80 8.14
CA GLU A 196 -13.41 -21.10 7.97
C GLU A 196 -14.18 -22.22 8.64
N ASP A 197 -13.99 -23.44 8.17
CA ASP A 197 -14.52 -24.63 8.78
C ASP A 197 -13.58 -25.15 9.87
N ARG A 198 -14.11 -25.33 11.08
CA ARG A 198 -13.43 -25.98 12.20
C ARG A 198 -14.35 -27.02 12.81
N ASP A 199 -13.92 -28.29 12.86
CA ASP A 199 -14.65 -29.38 13.50
C ASP A 199 -16.12 -29.52 13.05
N GLY A 200 -16.40 -29.19 11.77
CA GLY A 200 -17.74 -29.26 11.18
C GLY A 200 -18.65 -28.06 11.44
N GLU A 201 -18.15 -27.02 12.06
CA GLU A 201 -18.84 -25.74 12.27
C GLU A 201 -18.15 -24.62 11.46
N HIS A 202 -18.95 -23.68 10.88
CA HIS A 202 -18.42 -22.50 10.20
C HIS A 202 -18.13 -21.39 11.22
N TYR A 203 -16.89 -20.98 11.35
CA TYR A 203 -16.51 -19.86 12.23
C TYR A 203 -16.32 -18.59 11.43
N ALA A 204 -16.79 -17.46 11.96
CA ALA A 204 -16.58 -16.12 11.40
C ALA A 204 -15.86 -15.22 12.42
N TYR A 205 -14.90 -14.40 11.93
CA TYR A 205 -14.12 -13.48 12.74
C TYR A 205 -13.51 -12.37 11.84
N PRO A 206 -13.05 -11.24 12.42
CA PRO A 206 -12.46 -10.17 11.62
C PRO A 206 -11.22 -10.63 10.85
N ASP A 207 -11.11 -10.24 9.57
CA ASP A 207 -9.86 -10.39 8.82
C ASP A 207 -8.79 -9.49 9.42
N THR A 208 -7.63 -10.04 9.69
CA THR A 208 -6.46 -9.33 10.20
C THR A 208 -5.20 -9.86 9.55
N LEU A 209 -4.24 -8.97 9.29
CA LEU A 209 -3.01 -9.39 8.63
C LEU A 209 -1.77 -8.68 9.13
N LEU A 210 -0.62 -9.32 8.92
CA LEU A 210 0.68 -8.68 8.94
C LEU A 210 1.22 -8.62 7.52
N GLY A 211 1.73 -7.47 7.13
CA GLY A 211 2.35 -7.28 5.82
C GLY A 211 3.84 -7.03 5.93
N MET A 212 4.62 -7.59 5.01
CA MET A 212 6.05 -7.29 4.93
C MET A 212 6.35 -6.05 4.08
N ASP A 213 5.40 -5.12 4.05
CA ASP A 213 5.53 -3.82 3.41
C ASP A 213 4.90 -2.73 4.26
N SER A 214 5.51 -1.54 4.26
CA SER A 214 5.09 -0.41 5.10
C SER A 214 3.69 0.13 4.76
N HIS A 215 3.21 -0.04 3.51
CA HIS A 215 1.90 0.44 3.07
C HIS A 215 0.77 -0.59 3.24
N THR A 216 1.02 -1.68 3.96
CA THR A 216 -0.02 -2.62 4.41
C THR A 216 -1.24 -1.92 5.01
N PRO A 217 -1.11 -0.80 5.76
CA PRO A 217 -2.25 -0.07 6.31
C PRO A 217 -3.31 0.39 5.30
N MET A 218 -3.05 0.38 3.99
CA MET A 218 -4.07 0.67 2.97
C MET A 218 -5.35 -0.16 3.17
N ILE A 219 -5.22 -1.38 3.64
CA ILE A 219 -6.34 -2.30 3.89
C ILE A 219 -7.23 -1.85 5.06
N ASN A 220 -6.73 -0.96 5.94
CA ASN A 220 -7.51 -0.47 7.07
C ASN A 220 -8.74 0.34 6.65
N SER A 221 -8.75 0.84 5.41
CA SER A 221 -9.91 1.50 4.79
C SER A 221 -11.14 0.60 4.70
N LEU A 222 -10.96 -0.72 4.63
CA LEU A 222 -12.03 -1.73 4.63
C LEU A 222 -12.47 -2.14 6.06
N GLY A 223 -11.88 -1.58 7.12
CA GLY A 223 -12.10 -2.05 8.48
C GLY A 223 -11.34 -3.33 8.81
N ILE A 224 -10.29 -3.63 8.07
CA ILE A 224 -9.38 -4.75 8.33
C ILE A 224 -8.16 -4.24 9.09
N MET A 225 -7.87 -4.84 10.24
CA MET A 225 -6.68 -4.52 11.02
C MET A 225 -5.44 -5.13 10.36
N GLY A 226 -4.49 -4.28 9.95
CA GLY A 226 -3.25 -4.74 9.35
C GLY A 226 -2.19 -3.64 9.31
N TRP A 227 -0.92 -4.02 9.53
CA TRP A 227 0.22 -3.09 9.48
C TRP A 227 1.49 -3.77 8.98
N GLY A 228 2.50 -2.95 8.66
CA GLY A 228 3.80 -3.42 8.20
C GLY A 228 4.68 -3.92 9.34
N VAL A 229 5.31 -5.08 9.15
CA VAL A 229 6.26 -5.69 10.10
C VAL A 229 7.55 -6.10 9.41
N GLY A 230 8.58 -6.34 10.19
CA GLY A 230 9.85 -6.90 9.72
C GLY A 230 9.79 -8.41 9.50
N GLY A 231 10.85 -8.96 8.87
CA GLY A 231 10.92 -10.38 8.54
C GLY A 231 10.87 -11.31 9.76
N LEU A 232 11.40 -10.90 10.92
CA LEU A 232 11.39 -11.73 12.12
C LEU A 232 9.97 -11.92 12.67
N GLU A 233 9.20 -10.84 12.77
CA GLU A 233 7.80 -10.91 13.24
C GLU A 233 6.92 -11.70 12.26
N ALA A 234 7.08 -11.44 10.95
CA ALA A 234 6.35 -12.19 9.93
C ALA A 234 6.71 -13.69 9.96
N GLY A 235 8.00 -14.04 10.14
CA GLY A 235 8.48 -15.41 10.26
C GLY A 235 7.95 -16.12 11.49
N ALA A 236 7.93 -15.45 12.64
CA ALA A 236 7.35 -15.99 13.86
C ALA A 236 5.84 -16.27 13.69
N ALA A 237 5.10 -15.31 13.13
CA ALA A 237 3.68 -15.46 12.85
C ALA A 237 3.40 -16.57 11.81
N MET A 238 4.23 -16.67 10.76
CA MET A 238 4.17 -17.74 9.76
C MET A 238 4.25 -19.13 10.40
N LEU A 239 5.06 -19.28 11.45
CA LEU A 239 5.21 -20.53 12.22
C LEU A 239 4.14 -20.71 13.29
N GLY A 240 3.16 -19.80 13.39
CA GLY A 240 2.03 -19.88 14.31
C GLY A 240 2.29 -19.25 15.68
N GLN A 241 3.35 -18.47 15.85
CA GLN A 241 3.58 -17.71 17.08
C GLN A 241 2.79 -16.39 17.04
N PRO A 242 2.21 -15.94 18.17
CA PRO A 242 1.61 -14.63 18.25
C PRO A 242 2.69 -13.54 18.16
N VAL A 243 2.30 -12.37 17.69
CA VAL A 243 3.16 -11.18 17.71
C VAL A 243 2.86 -10.38 18.97
N SER A 244 3.90 -10.13 19.78
CA SER A 244 3.78 -9.27 20.96
C SER A 244 3.62 -7.82 20.52
N MET A 245 2.60 -7.15 21.05
CA MET A 245 2.39 -5.72 20.85
C MET A 245 1.95 -5.04 22.13
N LEU A 246 2.37 -3.82 22.35
CA LEU A 246 1.78 -2.98 23.40
C LEU A 246 0.35 -2.61 23.02
N ILE A 247 -0.55 -2.57 24.03
CA ILE A 247 -1.89 -2.03 23.80
C ILE A 247 -1.75 -0.60 23.29
N PRO A 248 -2.25 -0.29 22.08
CA PRO A 248 -1.94 1.01 21.44
C PRO A 248 -2.77 2.15 22.01
N GLU A 249 -2.19 3.34 22.00
CA GLU A 249 -2.96 4.57 22.06
C GLU A 249 -3.67 4.79 20.72
N VAL A 250 -4.94 5.21 20.77
CA VAL A 250 -5.72 5.49 19.56
C VAL A 250 -6.08 6.98 19.53
N VAL A 251 -5.65 7.65 18.46
CA VAL A 251 -5.98 9.05 18.17
C VAL A 251 -7.13 9.09 17.18
N GLY A 252 -8.21 9.78 17.53
CA GLY A 252 -9.32 10.02 16.61
C GLY A 252 -8.96 11.09 15.57
N CYS A 253 -9.11 10.78 14.28
CA CYS A 253 -9.06 11.77 13.21
C CYS A 253 -10.50 12.10 12.80
N ARG A 254 -11.04 13.18 13.33
CA ARG A 254 -12.42 13.58 13.09
C ARG A 254 -12.55 14.41 11.84
N VAL A 255 -13.23 13.85 10.84
CA VAL A 255 -13.42 14.44 9.52
C VAL A 255 -14.80 15.08 9.43
N THR A 256 -14.86 16.33 8.94
CA THR A 256 -16.09 17.08 8.68
C THR A 256 -16.08 17.66 7.26
N GLY A 257 -17.23 18.17 6.80
CA GLY A 257 -17.35 18.82 5.50
C GLY A 257 -17.21 17.89 4.30
N SER A 258 -16.92 18.47 3.14
CA SER A 258 -16.70 17.80 1.86
C SER A 258 -15.60 18.51 1.08
N LEU A 259 -14.90 17.79 0.21
CA LEU A 259 -13.83 18.35 -0.62
C LEU A 259 -14.38 19.46 -1.54
N PRO A 260 -13.70 20.61 -1.65
CA PRO A 260 -14.02 21.64 -2.63
C PRO A 260 -13.86 21.14 -4.07
N GLU A 261 -14.59 21.74 -5.00
CA GLU A 261 -14.42 21.45 -6.42
C GLU A 261 -12.97 21.78 -6.88
N GLY A 262 -12.38 20.90 -7.67
CA GLY A 262 -11.01 21.04 -8.15
C GLY A 262 -9.95 20.45 -7.20
N THR A 263 -10.34 20.02 -6.00
CA THR A 263 -9.45 19.27 -5.10
C THR A 263 -9.65 17.75 -5.24
N THR A 264 -8.65 16.99 -4.82
CA THR A 264 -8.61 15.53 -4.96
C THR A 264 -8.36 14.84 -3.62
N ALA A 265 -8.57 13.52 -3.57
CA ALA A 265 -8.17 12.70 -2.43
C ALA A 265 -6.67 12.82 -2.10
N THR A 266 -5.83 13.10 -3.11
CA THR A 266 -4.39 13.36 -2.90
C THR A 266 -4.17 14.61 -2.07
N ASP A 267 -4.89 15.70 -2.34
CA ASP A 267 -4.78 16.94 -1.56
C ASP A 267 -5.21 16.71 -0.11
N ALA A 268 -6.27 15.93 0.08
CA ALA A 268 -6.74 15.53 1.41
C ALA A 268 -5.67 14.73 2.17
N VAL A 269 -5.08 13.71 1.53
CA VAL A 269 -4.08 12.87 2.22
C VAL A 269 -2.80 13.63 2.54
N LEU A 270 -2.35 14.54 1.68
CA LEU A 270 -1.18 15.37 1.97
C LEU A 270 -1.46 16.31 3.16
N THR A 271 -2.66 16.89 3.23
CA THR A 271 -3.08 17.74 4.36
C THR A 271 -3.16 16.94 5.66
N VAL A 272 -3.77 15.75 5.63
CA VAL A 272 -3.87 14.86 6.78
C VAL A 272 -2.48 14.42 7.25
N THR A 273 -1.60 14.08 6.29
CA THR A 273 -0.21 13.68 6.58
C THR A 273 0.57 14.78 7.30
N GLU A 274 0.48 16.02 6.83
CA GLU A 274 1.09 17.17 7.48
C GLU A 274 0.57 17.34 8.91
N ARG A 275 -0.76 17.38 9.10
CA ARG A 275 -1.40 17.63 10.40
C ARG A 275 -1.16 16.53 11.41
N LEU A 276 -1.33 15.25 11.02
CA LEU A 276 -1.09 14.12 11.92
C LEU A 276 0.40 13.98 12.28
N ARG A 277 1.30 14.26 11.33
CA ARG A 277 2.74 14.25 11.61
C ARG A 277 3.13 15.35 12.61
N ALA A 278 2.58 16.54 12.45
CA ALA A 278 2.78 17.66 13.36
C ALA A 278 2.18 17.39 14.76
N HIS A 279 1.04 16.70 14.82
CA HIS A 279 0.39 16.28 16.08
C HIS A 279 1.20 15.24 16.86
N GLY A 280 1.96 14.38 16.18
CA GLY A 280 2.80 13.37 16.83
C GLY A 280 2.09 12.05 17.10
N VAL A 281 1.68 11.37 16.03
CA VAL A 281 0.99 10.06 16.07
C VAL A 281 1.96 8.85 15.91
N VAL A 282 3.25 9.05 16.07
CA VAL A 282 4.26 8.00 15.88
C VAL A 282 4.03 6.85 16.85
N GLY A 283 3.90 5.63 16.29
CA GLY A 283 3.66 4.41 17.05
C GLY A 283 2.24 4.23 17.58
N LYS A 284 1.34 5.20 17.31
CA LYS A 284 -0.07 5.14 17.70
C LYS A 284 -0.93 4.55 16.58
N PHE A 285 -2.16 4.18 16.90
CA PHE A 285 -3.21 3.98 15.91
C PHE A 285 -3.93 5.30 15.65
N VAL A 286 -4.26 5.56 14.40
CA VAL A 286 -5.19 6.62 14.02
C VAL A 286 -6.48 5.96 13.56
N GLU A 287 -7.62 6.37 14.14
CA GLU A 287 -8.94 5.91 13.68
C GLU A 287 -9.74 7.10 13.17
N PHE A 288 -10.19 7.00 11.93
CA PHE A 288 -10.99 8.05 11.31
C PHE A 288 -12.44 7.98 11.76
N CYS A 289 -13.01 9.13 12.09
CA CYS A 289 -14.38 9.26 12.60
C CYS A 289 -15.04 10.55 12.10
N GLY A 290 -16.24 10.83 12.53
CA GLY A 290 -16.98 12.04 12.21
C GLY A 290 -17.86 11.95 10.96
N PRO A 291 -18.72 12.95 10.74
CA PRO A 291 -19.73 12.92 9.67
C PRO A 291 -19.15 13.03 8.26
N GLY A 292 -17.98 13.65 8.08
CA GLY A 292 -17.33 13.81 6.77
C GLY A 292 -16.95 12.48 6.09
N LEU A 293 -16.92 11.37 6.85
CA LEU A 293 -16.63 10.04 6.27
C LEU A 293 -17.66 9.62 5.20
N GLU A 294 -18.88 10.11 5.27
CA GLU A 294 -19.91 9.84 4.25
C GLU A 294 -19.56 10.44 2.88
N ASN A 295 -18.78 11.52 2.88
CA ASN A 295 -18.36 12.24 1.68
C ASN A 295 -17.05 11.69 1.08
N LEU A 296 -16.42 10.69 1.73
CA LEU A 296 -15.24 10.00 1.23
C LEU A 296 -15.64 8.64 0.64
N ALA A 297 -15.35 8.43 -0.63
CA ALA A 297 -15.42 7.10 -1.24
C ALA A 297 -14.43 6.16 -0.52
N LEU A 298 -14.63 4.84 -0.62
CA LEU A 298 -13.70 3.91 0.02
C LEU A 298 -12.28 4.06 -0.54
N THR A 299 -12.13 4.37 -1.80
CA THR A 299 -10.85 4.61 -2.47
C THR A 299 -10.14 5.86 -1.94
N ASP A 300 -10.87 6.91 -1.53
CA ASP A 300 -10.30 8.07 -0.83
C ASP A 300 -9.78 7.67 0.55
N ARG A 301 -10.55 6.86 1.29
CA ARG A 301 -10.13 6.30 2.57
C ARG A 301 -8.89 5.41 2.42
N ALA A 302 -8.81 4.63 1.33
CA ALA A 302 -7.64 3.80 1.03
C ALA A 302 -6.38 4.64 0.82
N THR A 303 -6.50 5.78 0.13
CA THR A 303 -5.42 6.76 -0.03
C THR A 303 -4.94 7.29 1.33
N LEU A 304 -5.88 7.65 2.23
CA LEU A 304 -5.58 8.12 3.59
C LEU A 304 -4.91 7.04 4.46
N SER A 305 -5.42 5.81 4.42
CA SER A 305 -4.85 4.68 5.17
C SER A 305 -3.47 4.28 4.64
N ASN A 306 -3.25 4.35 3.32
CA ASN A 306 -1.99 4.00 2.67
C ASN A 306 -0.81 4.83 3.21
N MET A 307 -1.04 6.11 3.49
CA MET A 307 0.00 7.02 3.97
C MET A 307 0.19 7.01 5.50
N ALA A 308 -0.33 6.01 6.22
CA ALA A 308 -0.08 5.86 7.65
C ALA A 308 1.41 5.92 8.03
N PRO A 309 2.34 5.26 7.32
CA PRO A 309 3.77 5.37 7.59
C PRO A 309 4.31 6.80 7.43
N GLU A 310 3.80 7.56 6.47
CA GLU A 310 4.26 8.91 6.16
C GLU A 310 3.84 9.91 7.27
N TYR A 311 2.65 9.78 7.84
CA TYR A 311 2.29 10.56 9.03
C TYR A 311 2.79 9.93 10.34
N GLY A 312 3.30 8.68 10.31
CA GLY A 312 4.01 8.03 11.40
C GLY A 312 3.16 7.10 12.27
N ALA A 313 1.88 6.90 11.94
CA ALA A 313 1.03 5.97 12.65
C ALA A 313 1.28 4.50 12.24
N THR A 314 0.98 3.58 13.15
CA THR A 314 1.00 2.15 12.85
C THR A 314 -0.12 1.77 11.90
N MET A 315 -1.30 2.39 12.05
CA MET A 315 -2.49 2.18 11.22
C MET A 315 -3.24 3.49 10.99
N GLY A 316 -4.00 3.54 9.88
CA GLY A 316 -5.03 4.55 9.61
C GLY A 316 -6.37 3.86 9.38
N TYR A 317 -7.09 3.56 10.45
CA TYR A 317 -8.25 2.68 10.44
C TYR A 317 -9.56 3.40 10.17
N PHE A 318 -10.41 2.81 9.35
CA PHE A 318 -11.78 3.26 9.10
C PHE A 318 -12.79 2.23 9.57
N PRO A 319 -13.87 2.63 10.25
CA PRO A 319 -14.94 1.71 10.63
C PRO A 319 -15.69 1.20 9.40
N ILE A 320 -16.25 0.00 9.51
CA ILE A 320 -17.09 -0.62 8.48
C ILE A 320 -18.41 0.14 8.37
N ASP A 321 -18.81 0.52 7.15
CA ASP A 321 -20.08 1.21 6.87
C ASP A 321 -20.60 0.85 5.47
N ASN A 322 -21.64 1.55 5.00
CA ASN A 322 -22.22 1.32 3.67
C ASN A 322 -21.20 1.51 2.54
N ARG A 323 -20.23 2.44 2.66
CA ARG A 323 -19.17 2.63 1.66
C ARG A 323 -18.28 1.39 1.51
N THR A 324 -18.05 0.68 2.64
CA THR A 324 -17.36 -0.61 2.61
C THR A 324 -18.14 -1.63 1.79
N LEU A 325 -19.44 -1.77 2.03
CA LEU A 325 -20.29 -2.73 1.29
C LEU A 325 -20.40 -2.35 -0.20
N ASP A 326 -20.52 -1.06 -0.53
CA ASP A 326 -20.57 -0.59 -1.91
C ASP A 326 -19.27 -0.91 -2.67
N PHE A 327 -18.13 -0.74 -2.03
CA PHE A 327 -16.85 -1.11 -2.61
C PHE A 327 -16.72 -2.63 -2.83
N LEU A 328 -17.14 -3.44 -1.87
CA LEU A 328 -17.16 -4.89 -2.03
C LEU A 328 -18.04 -5.33 -3.20
N ARG A 329 -19.20 -4.66 -3.41
CA ARG A 329 -20.07 -4.90 -4.59
C ARG A 329 -19.36 -4.49 -5.88
N THR A 330 -18.76 -3.30 -5.91
CA THR A 330 -18.05 -2.75 -7.08
C THR A 330 -16.87 -3.63 -7.48
N THR A 331 -16.15 -4.18 -6.51
CA THR A 331 -15.01 -5.07 -6.76
C THR A 331 -15.40 -6.54 -6.96
N GLY A 332 -16.71 -6.81 -7.10
CA GLY A 332 -17.24 -8.12 -7.51
C GLY A 332 -17.15 -9.20 -6.43
N ARG A 333 -17.17 -8.81 -5.12
CA ARG A 333 -17.26 -9.77 -4.01
C ARG A 333 -18.59 -10.48 -4.01
N ASP A 334 -18.58 -11.72 -3.52
CA ASP A 334 -19.77 -12.57 -3.41
C ASP A 334 -20.83 -11.93 -2.51
N ALA A 335 -22.10 -12.05 -2.88
CA ALA A 335 -23.23 -11.50 -2.14
C ALA A 335 -23.34 -12.08 -0.73
N ASP A 336 -23.03 -13.37 -0.55
CA ASP A 336 -23.04 -14.03 0.76
C ASP A 336 -21.93 -13.50 1.66
N GLN A 337 -20.74 -13.24 1.10
CA GLN A 337 -19.65 -12.59 1.83
C GLN A 337 -20.03 -11.17 2.26
N ILE A 338 -20.68 -10.39 1.40
CA ILE A 338 -21.12 -9.02 1.73
C ILE A 338 -22.17 -9.05 2.84
N ALA A 339 -23.13 -9.98 2.77
CA ALA A 339 -24.15 -10.18 3.80
C ALA A 339 -23.52 -10.58 5.15
N LEU A 340 -22.51 -11.47 5.12
CA LEU A 340 -21.76 -11.86 6.32
C LEU A 340 -21.05 -10.66 6.93
N VAL A 341 -20.37 -9.83 6.14
CA VAL A 341 -19.67 -8.63 6.61
C VAL A 341 -20.63 -7.68 7.31
N GLU A 342 -21.79 -7.39 6.71
CA GLU A 342 -22.80 -6.49 7.31
C GLU A 342 -23.33 -7.04 8.63
N ALA A 343 -23.77 -8.30 8.63
CA ALA A 343 -24.38 -8.93 9.80
C ALA A 343 -23.38 -9.05 10.95
N TYR A 344 -22.16 -9.51 10.68
CA TYR A 344 -21.11 -9.68 11.67
C TYR A 344 -20.66 -8.34 12.27
N ALA A 345 -20.42 -7.32 11.40
CA ALA A 345 -19.99 -6.02 11.87
C ALA A 345 -21.03 -5.35 12.79
N LYS A 346 -22.31 -5.48 12.46
CA LYS A 346 -23.42 -4.99 13.32
C LYS A 346 -23.52 -5.75 14.64
N GLU A 347 -23.42 -7.06 14.60
CA GLU A 347 -23.52 -7.93 15.79
C GLU A 347 -22.38 -7.68 16.78
N GLN A 348 -21.16 -7.46 16.27
CA GLN A 348 -19.95 -7.26 17.09
C GLN A 348 -19.65 -5.79 17.41
N GLY A 349 -20.51 -4.85 17.00
CA GLY A 349 -20.32 -3.43 17.24
C GLY A 349 -19.19 -2.79 16.42
N LEU A 350 -18.71 -3.46 15.36
CA LEU A 350 -17.67 -2.94 14.44
C LEU A 350 -18.23 -1.97 13.41
N TRP A 351 -19.57 -1.97 13.22
CA TRP A 351 -20.24 -1.05 12.32
C TRP A 351 -20.12 0.38 12.82
N ARG A 352 -19.92 1.33 11.89
CA ARG A 352 -19.92 2.76 12.20
C ARG A 352 -21.23 3.17 12.86
N GLY A 353 -21.14 3.73 14.05
CA GLY A 353 -22.29 4.26 14.79
C GLY A 353 -22.53 5.75 14.54
N ASP A 354 -23.61 6.27 15.13
CA ASP A 354 -23.97 7.69 15.07
C ASP A 354 -23.08 8.56 15.98
N SER A 355 -22.39 7.97 16.94
CA SER A 355 -21.47 8.65 17.87
C SER A 355 -20.05 8.11 17.72
N ASP A 356 -19.08 9.01 17.88
CA ASP A 356 -17.68 8.64 17.91
C ASP A 356 -17.35 7.82 19.17
N PRO A 357 -16.47 6.82 19.11
CA PRO A 357 -15.97 6.12 20.27
C PRO A 357 -15.10 7.02 21.18
N ALA A 358 -14.68 6.50 22.31
CA ALA A 358 -13.74 7.23 23.17
C ALA A 358 -12.33 7.17 22.56
N PHE A 359 -11.73 8.34 22.36
CA PHE A 359 -10.34 8.48 21.94
C PHE A 359 -9.50 9.14 23.03
N LYS A 360 -8.20 8.88 23.05
CA LYS A 360 -7.29 9.56 23.99
C LYS A 360 -7.00 10.99 23.56
N ASP A 361 -7.02 11.24 22.25
CA ASP A 361 -6.87 12.56 21.66
C ASP A 361 -7.61 12.62 20.32
N ILE A 362 -7.93 13.83 19.83
CA ILE A 362 -8.69 14.03 18.60
C ILE A 362 -8.04 15.14 17.76
N VAL A 363 -7.73 14.79 16.50
CA VAL A 363 -7.34 15.76 15.46
C VAL A 363 -8.55 16.03 14.57
N ASN A 364 -8.92 17.29 14.41
CA ASN A 364 -10.05 17.69 13.56
C ASN A 364 -9.56 18.09 12.17
N ILE A 365 -10.19 17.56 11.14
CA ILE A 365 -9.96 17.85 9.73
C ILE A 365 -11.27 18.30 9.10
N ASP A 366 -11.34 19.52 8.61
CA ASP A 366 -12.43 19.95 7.75
C ASP A 366 -12.01 19.77 6.30
N LEU A 367 -12.76 18.93 5.56
CA LEU A 367 -12.49 18.71 4.14
C LEU A 367 -12.71 19.98 3.31
N GLY A 368 -13.58 20.90 3.78
CA GLY A 368 -13.85 22.19 3.13
C GLY A 368 -12.67 23.16 3.14
N ASP A 369 -11.69 22.96 4.03
CA ASP A 369 -10.48 23.77 4.12
C ASP A 369 -9.33 23.25 3.22
N ILE A 370 -9.53 22.13 2.52
CA ILE A 370 -8.47 21.52 1.71
C ILE A 370 -8.33 22.28 0.39
N GLU A 371 -7.09 22.59 0.05
CA GLU A 371 -6.70 23.24 -1.19
C GLU A 371 -5.77 22.35 -2.02
N THR A 372 -5.76 22.57 -3.34
CA THR A 372 -4.86 21.84 -4.26
C THR A 372 -3.41 22.03 -3.84
N SER A 373 -2.71 20.94 -3.61
CA SER A 373 -1.41 20.90 -2.94
C SER A 373 -0.45 19.90 -3.56
N LEU A 374 0.83 20.12 -3.32
CA LEU A 374 1.90 19.16 -3.50
C LEU A 374 2.60 18.92 -2.16
N ALA A 375 3.45 17.89 -2.08
CA ALA A 375 4.35 17.73 -0.94
C ALA A 375 5.78 17.54 -1.41
N GLY A 376 6.67 18.37 -0.93
CA GLY A 376 8.08 18.41 -1.30
C GLY A 376 8.80 19.63 -0.73
N PRO A 377 10.09 19.79 -1.07
CA PRO A 377 10.85 19.05 -2.08
C PRO A 377 11.48 17.73 -1.64
N TYR A 378 11.40 17.35 -0.35
CA TYR A 378 12.18 16.23 0.18
C TYR A 378 11.37 15.19 0.97
N ARG A 379 10.17 15.55 1.46
CA ARG A 379 9.41 14.67 2.37
C ARG A 379 7.89 14.75 2.13
N PRO A 380 7.16 13.66 2.35
CA PRO A 380 5.72 13.60 2.15
C PRO A 380 4.89 14.54 3.05
N ASN A 381 5.44 14.92 4.20
CA ASN A 381 4.78 15.83 5.14
C ASN A 381 5.14 17.31 4.93
N GLN A 382 5.91 17.65 3.90
CA GLN A 382 6.20 19.03 3.51
C GLN A 382 5.16 19.50 2.49
N ARG A 383 3.89 19.58 2.92
CA ARG A 383 2.81 20.06 2.05
C ARG A 383 3.00 21.54 1.71
N THR A 384 2.74 21.89 0.47
CA THR A 384 2.69 23.26 -0.02
C THR A 384 1.51 23.42 -0.98
N SER A 385 0.78 24.55 -0.91
CA SER A 385 -0.28 24.81 -1.88
C SER A 385 0.29 25.00 -3.29
N LEU A 386 -0.49 24.68 -4.31
CA LEU A 386 -0.07 24.73 -5.72
C LEU A 386 0.55 26.11 -6.07
N SER A 387 -0.02 27.21 -5.57
CA SER A 387 0.48 28.57 -5.80
C SER A 387 1.82 28.87 -5.11
N GLN A 388 2.22 28.07 -4.12
CA GLN A 388 3.46 28.25 -3.37
C GLN A 388 4.58 27.27 -3.80
N VAL A 389 4.33 26.40 -4.77
CA VAL A 389 5.36 25.49 -5.28
C VAL A 389 6.58 26.21 -5.82
N PRO A 390 6.45 27.29 -6.63
CA PRO A 390 7.62 28.04 -7.09
C PRO A 390 8.46 28.62 -5.95
N LYS A 391 7.82 29.08 -4.88
CA LYS A 391 8.53 29.57 -3.71
C LYS A 391 9.23 28.44 -2.96
N SER A 392 8.54 27.31 -2.71
CA SER A 392 9.13 26.11 -2.08
C SER A 392 10.35 25.62 -2.86
N TYR A 393 10.28 25.62 -4.18
CA TYR A 393 11.40 25.30 -5.06
C TYR A 393 12.53 26.34 -4.93
N ALA A 394 12.23 27.64 -4.99
CA ALA A 394 13.23 28.70 -4.88
C ALA A 394 13.96 28.67 -3.53
N ASP A 395 13.23 28.42 -2.42
CA ASP A 395 13.82 28.22 -1.10
C ASP A 395 14.82 27.04 -1.10
N ALA A 396 14.44 25.90 -1.70
CA ALA A 396 15.32 24.72 -1.82
C ALA A 396 16.58 25.01 -2.69
N MET A 397 16.44 25.78 -3.76
CA MET A 397 17.57 26.21 -4.60
C MET A 397 18.51 27.14 -3.81
N ALA A 398 17.98 28.08 -3.05
CA ALA A 398 18.77 28.97 -2.19
C ALA A 398 19.55 28.19 -1.13
N ASP A 399 18.93 27.19 -0.49
CA ASP A 399 19.58 26.31 0.48
C ASP A 399 20.76 25.52 -0.13
N MET A 400 20.68 25.20 -1.44
CA MET A 400 21.74 24.53 -2.19
C MET A 400 22.77 25.52 -2.76
N GLY A 401 22.59 26.84 -2.59
CA GLY A 401 23.45 27.87 -3.16
C GLY A 401 23.36 27.95 -4.69
N ARG A 402 22.17 27.76 -5.26
CA ARG A 402 21.89 27.76 -6.71
C ARG A 402 21.10 29.00 -7.12
N ASP A 403 21.34 29.48 -8.34
CA ASP A 403 20.79 30.71 -8.91
C ASP A 403 19.98 30.50 -10.23
N GLY A 404 19.66 29.23 -10.58
CA GLY A 404 18.82 28.94 -11.73
C GLY A 404 19.57 28.89 -13.07
N ALA A 405 20.79 28.36 -13.08
CA ALA A 405 21.60 28.25 -14.28
C ALA A 405 21.03 27.25 -15.31
N VAL A 406 21.43 27.44 -16.58
CA VAL A 406 20.97 26.67 -17.75
C VAL A 406 22.16 25.96 -18.40
N ALA A 407 21.93 24.76 -18.97
CA ALA A 407 22.92 24.00 -19.70
C ALA A 407 22.35 23.49 -21.05
N VAL A 408 23.15 23.59 -22.10
CA VAL A 408 22.80 23.03 -23.42
C VAL A 408 22.87 21.52 -23.38
N VAL A 409 21.86 20.84 -23.89
CA VAL A 409 21.83 19.35 -23.99
C VAL A 409 22.44 18.97 -25.34
N GLU A 410 23.54 18.21 -25.31
CA GLU A 410 24.24 17.80 -26.54
C GLU A 410 23.33 16.96 -27.46
N GLY A 411 23.22 17.37 -28.70
CA GLY A 411 22.41 16.70 -29.72
C GLY A 411 20.91 16.99 -29.66
N ALA A 412 20.47 17.90 -28.78
CA ALA A 412 19.10 18.35 -28.67
C ALA A 412 18.96 19.84 -29.08
N ASP A 413 17.72 20.25 -29.35
CA ASP A 413 17.35 21.63 -29.68
C ASP A 413 16.78 22.41 -28.46
N TYR A 414 17.03 21.90 -27.26
CA TYR A 414 16.59 22.49 -26.00
C TYR A 414 17.72 22.57 -24.97
N GLU A 415 17.51 23.40 -23.98
CA GLU A 415 18.38 23.60 -22.84
C GLU A 415 17.74 23.00 -21.58
N LEU A 416 18.58 22.53 -20.66
CA LEU A 416 18.13 22.02 -19.33
C LEU A 416 18.47 23.06 -18.27
N GLN A 417 17.43 23.62 -17.63
CA GLN A 417 17.59 24.57 -16.53
C GLN A 417 17.55 23.86 -15.17
N ASP A 418 18.09 24.52 -14.15
CA ASP A 418 17.83 24.12 -12.78
C ASP A 418 16.31 24.17 -12.52
N GLY A 419 15.76 23.16 -11.82
CA GLY A 419 14.33 23.00 -11.61
C GLY A 419 13.56 22.35 -12.75
N ALA A 420 14.28 21.88 -13.80
CA ALA A 420 13.64 21.06 -14.81
C ALA A 420 13.06 19.78 -14.19
N VAL A 421 11.81 19.48 -14.52
CA VAL A 421 11.17 18.21 -14.21
C VAL A 421 11.63 17.19 -15.23
N VAL A 422 12.57 16.33 -14.87
CA VAL A 422 13.10 15.30 -15.77
C VAL A 422 12.39 13.96 -15.63
N LEU A 423 11.52 13.82 -14.63
CA LEU A 423 10.73 12.62 -14.38
C LEU A 423 9.33 13.00 -13.90
N ALA A 424 8.32 12.55 -14.62
CA ALA A 424 6.90 12.68 -14.28
C ALA A 424 6.26 11.29 -14.26
N ALA A 425 5.92 10.79 -13.04
CA ALA A 425 5.46 9.43 -12.88
C ALA A 425 4.08 9.36 -12.21
N ILE A 426 3.10 8.80 -12.92
CA ILE A 426 1.86 8.34 -12.29
C ILE A 426 2.19 6.98 -11.67
N ALA A 427 2.45 7.00 -10.34
CA ALA A 427 2.94 5.86 -9.59
C ALA A 427 1.82 5.14 -8.83
N SER A 428 2.01 3.86 -8.59
CA SER A 428 0.94 2.90 -8.32
C SER A 428 0.30 2.92 -6.93
N CYS A 429 1.06 3.11 -5.83
CA CYS A 429 0.55 2.72 -4.51
C CYS A 429 -0.62 3.57 -3.99
N THR A 430 -0.45 4.89 -3.93
CA THR A 430 -1.35 5.76 -3.16
C THR A 430 -2.57 6.17 -3.96
N ASN A 431 -2.38 6.50 -5.22
CA ASN A 431 -3.38 7.19 -6.03
C ASN A 431 -4.06 6.30 -7.08
N THR A 432 -3.37 5.28 -7.62
CA THR A 432 -3.95 4.51 -8.74
C THR A 432 -5.08 3.57 -8.34
N SER A 433 -5.24 3.29 -7.04
CA SER A 433 -6.42 2.60 -6.51
C SER A 433 -7.69 3.46 -6.51
N ASN A 434 -7.55 4.76 -6.76
CA ASN A 434 -8.65 5.71 -6.76
C ASN A 434 -9.05 6.07 -8.21
N PRO A 435 -10.17 5.55 -8.72
CA PRO A 435 -10.62 5.83 -10.08
C PRO A 435 -10.83 7.31 -10.37
N ALA A 436 -11.24 8.12 -9.37
CA ALA A 436 -11.51 9.53 -9.57
C ALA A 436 -10.27 10.30 -10.01
N VAL A 437 -9.12 10.08 -9.35
CA VAL A 437 -7.88 10.79 -9.71
C VAL A 437 -7.26 10.23 -11.00
N MET A 438 -7.44 8.93 -11.29
CA MET A 438 -6.93 8.32 -12.51
C MET A 438 -7.73 8.77 -13.75
N ILE A 439 -9.04 8.76 -13.66
CA ILE A 439 -9.94 9.28 -14.71
C ILE A 439 -9.73 10.79 -14.84
N GLY A 440 -9.54 11.51 -13.72
CA GLY A 440 -9.20 12.92 -13.74
C GLY A 440 -7.91 13.21 -14.53
N ALA A 441 -6.87 12.39 -14.36
CA ALA A 441 -5.63 12.49 -15.13
C ALA A 441 -5.85 12.21 -16.63
N GLY A 442 -6.63 11.19 -16.96
CA GLY A 442 -6.98 10.85 -18.33
C GLY A 442 -7.81 11.94 -19.03
N LEU A 443 -8.81 12.52 -18.33
CA LEU A 443 -9.61 13.63 -18.85
C LEU A 443 -8.77 14.90 -19.03
N LEU A 444 -7.86 15.21 -18.08
CA LEU A 444 -6.92 16.31 -18.25
C LEU A 444 -6.01 16.09 -19.47
N ALA A 445 -5.50 14.86 -19.65
CA ALA A 445 -4.71 14.52 -20.83
C ALA A 445 -5.50 14.72 -22.13
N ARG A 446 -6.75 14.25 -22.20
CA ARG A 446 -7.67 14.46 -23.31
C ARG A 446 -7.85 15.95 -23.65
N ASN A 447 -8.14 16.76 -22.64
CA ASN A 447 -8.34 18.19 -22.79
C ASN A 447 -7.07 18.90 -23.25
N ALA A 448 -5.91 18.50 -22.72
CA ALA A 448 -4.60 19.03 -23.10
C ALA A 448 -4.23 18.69 -24.55
N VAL A 449 -4.42 17.43 -24.97
CA VAL A 449 -4.19 16.98 -26.36
C VAL A 449 -5.12 17.72 -27.31
N ALA A 450 -6.40 17.89 -26.97
CA ALA A 450 -7.37 18.65 -27.77
C ALA A 450 -6.97 20.13 -27.96
N LYS A 451 -6.26 20.72 -26.99
CA LYS A 451 -5.67 22.08 -27.08
C LYS A 451 -4.32 22.10 -27.81
N GLY A 452 -3.74 20.95 -28.14
CA GLY A 452 -2.44 20.86 -28.82
C GLY A 452 -1.22 20.93 -27.89
N LEU A 453 -1.43 20.82 -26.58
CA LEU A 453 -0.33 20.76 -25.60
C LEU A 453 0.49 19.48 -25.76
N LYS A 454 1.78 19.56 -25.45
CA LYS A 454 2.73 18.44 -25.48
C LYS A 454 3.57 18.43 -24.20
N VAL A 455 4.06 17.25 -23.84
CA VAL A 455 5.06 17.10 -22.79
C VAL A 455 6.41 17.63 -23.27
N GLN A 456 7.19 18.21 -22.35
CA GLN A 456 8.53 18.71 -22.70
C GLN A 456 9.49 17.56 -23.04
N PRO A 457 10.37 17.73 -24.01
CA PRO A 457 11.20 16.64 -24.55
C PRO A 457 12.21 16.06 -23.54
N TRP A 458 12.53 16.78 -22.47
CA TRP A 458 13.44 16.31 -21.41
C TRP A 458 12.71 15.52 -20.30
N VAL A 459 11.38 15.42 -20.34
CA VAL A 459 10.60 14.76 -19.30
C VAL A 459 10.39 13.29 -19.61
N LYS A 460 10.95 12.42 -18.81
CA LYS A 460 10.62 11.00 -18.78
C LYS A 460 9.26 10.80 -18.11
N THR A 461 8.26 10.39 -18.91
CA THR A 461 6.91 10.08 -18.41
C THR A 461 6.70 8.59 -18.21
N SER A 462 5.88 8.22 -17.23
CA SER A 462 5.47 6.83 -17.00
C SER A 462 4.12 6.72 -16.32
N LEU A 463 3.36 5.69 -16.67
CA LEU A 463 2.15 5.26 -15.97
C LEU A 463 2.36 3.84 -15.45
N SER A 464 2.29 3.68 -14.13
CA SER A 464 2.41 2.40 -13.43
C SER A 464 1.13 2.13 -12.64
N PRO A 465 0.07 1.56 -13.25
CA PRO A 465 -1.16 1.25 -12.52
C PRO A 465 -0.92 0.23 -11.40
N GLY A 466 -1.69 0.36 -10.33
CA GLY A 466 -1.61 -0.57 -9.20
C GLY A 466 -2.33 -1.90 -9.44
N SER A 467 -3.23 -1.97 -10.42
CA SER A 467 -3.81 -3.22 -10.91
C SER A 467 -4.13 -3.12 -12.40
N ALA A 468 -4.30 -4.26 -13.05
CA ALA A 468 -4.70 -4.30 -14.46
C ALA A 468 -6.11 -3.74 -14.70
N VAL A 469 -6.96 -3.73 -13.66
CA VAL A 469 -8.30 -3.12 -13.73
C VAL A 469 -8.23 -1.63 -14.07
N VAL A 470 -7.19 -0.93 -13.59
CA VAL A 470 -6.97 0.50 -13.91
C VAL A 470 -6.73 0.69 -15.41
N ALA A 471 -5.91 -0.17 -16.01
CA ALA A 471 -5.69 -0.14 -17.46
C ALA A 471 -7.00 -0.39 -18.22
N ASP A 472 -7.79 -1.37 -17.79
CA ASP A 472 -9.05 -1.74 -18.43
C ASP A 472 -10.08 -0.61 -18.42
N TYR A 473 -10.30 0.04 -17.27
CA TYR A 473 -11.28 1.13 -17.24
C TYR A 473 -10.78 2.39 -17.97
N LEU A 474 -9.47 2.68 -17.99
CA LEU A 474 -8.90 3.77 -18.79
C LEU A 474 -9.06 3.50 -20.29
N GLU A 475 -8.85 2.26 -20.75
CA GLU A 475 -9.08 1.83 -22.12
C GLU A 475 -10.59 1.91 -22.47
N LYS A 476 -11.47 1.35 -21.63
CA LYS A 476 -12.92 1.38 -21.79
C LYS A 476 -13.48 2.80 -21.85
N ALA A 477 -12.88 3.73 -21.10
CA ALA A 477 -13.21 5.16 -21.13
C ALA A 477 -12.61 5.90 -22.35
N GLY A 478 -11.73 5.24 -23.13
CA GLY A 478 -10.98 5.85 -24.24
C GLY A 478 -9.98 6.92 -23.77
N LEU A 479 -9.49 6.84 -22.52
CA LEU A 479 -8.57 7.81 -21.94
C LEU A 479 -7.09 7.39 -22.05
N GLN A 480 -6.83 6.10 -22.26
CA GLN A 480 -5.47 5.59 -22.37
C GLN A 480 -4.74 6.14 -23.60
N ASP A 481 -5.42 6.34 -24.71
CA ASP A 481 -4.83 6.89 -25.94
C ASP A 481 -4.38 8.34 -25.78
N ASP A 482 -5.14 9.16 -25.04
CA ASP A 482 -4.77 10.53 -24.72
C ASP A 482 -3.55 10.59 -23.79
N LEU A 483 -3.50 9.72 -22.78
CA LEU A 483 -2.33 9.54 -21.92
C LEU A 483 -1.10 9.07 -22.70
N ASN A 484 -1.27 8.09 -23.60
CA ASN A 484 -0.19 7.62 -24.50
C ASN A 484 0.34 8.73 -25.40
N THR A 485 -0.53 9.61 -25.90
CA THR A 485 -0.14 10.77 -26.74
C THR A 485 0.75 11.74 -25.97
N LEU A 486 0.56 11.87 -24.67
CA LEU A 486 1.43 12.63 -23.77
C LEU A 486 2.62 11.81 -23.21
N GLY A 487 2.85 10.60 -23.72
CA GLY A 487 3.95 9.73 -23.31
C GLY A 487 3.72 8.96 -22.01
N PHE A 488 2.54 9.06 -21.37
CA PHE A 488 2.17 8.27 -20.20
C PHE A 488 1.70 6.87 -20.59
N ASN A 489 2.55 6.14 -21.29
CA ASN A 489 2.34 4.73 -21.60
C ASN A 489 2.45 3.89 -20.32
N ILE A 490 1.68 2.81 -20.27
CA ILE A 490 1.81 1.83 -19.18
C ILE A 490 3.19 1.16 -19.31
N VAL A 491 3.97 1.23 -18.22
CA VAL A 491 5.35 0.70 -18.17
C VAL A 491 5.47 -0.58 -17.36
N GLY A 492 4.45 -0.91 -16.58
CA GLY A 492 4.36 -2.10 -15.73
C GLY A 492 3.28 -1.96 -14.67
N PHE A 493 3.05 -3.02 -13.91
CA PHE A 493 2.14 -3.06 -12.77
C PHE A 493 2.96 -3.37 -11.51
N GLY A 494 3.06 -2.42 -10.58
CA GLY A 494 3.87 -2.61 -9.37
C GLY A 494 4.45 -1.31 -8.80
N CYS A 495 5.26 -1.44 -7.74
CA CYS A 495 5.90 -0.32 -7.04
C CYS A 495 7.21 0.08 -7.76
N MET A 496 7.12 1.04 -8.67
CA MET A 496 8.28 1.47 -9.49
C MET A 496 8.93 2.75 -8.97
N SER A 497 8.45 3.92 -9.40
CA SER A 497 9.16 5.20 -9.16
C SER A 497 9.35 5.53 -7.68
N CYS A 498 8.33 5.39 -6.83
CA CYS A 498 8.50 5.63 -5.39
C CYS A 498 9.33 4.52 -4.68
N GLY A 499 9.53 3.38 -5.32
CA GLY A 499 10.42 2.28 -4.90
C GLY A 499 11.87 2.44 -5.34
N GLY A 500 12.19 3.47 -6.14
CA GLY A 500 13.55 3.66 -6.69
C GLY A 500 13.81 2.90 -7.99
N LEU A 501 12.76 2.40 -8.64
CA LEU A 501 12.83 1.63 -9.88
C LEU A 501 12.43 2.45 -11.11
N SER A 502 12.68 3.77 -11.06
CA SER A 502 12.39 4.69 -12.19
C SER A 502 13.19 4.40 -13.45
N GLY A 503 14.24 3.59 -13.35
CA GLY A 503 15.14 3.28 -14.47
C GLY A 503 15.98 4.50 -14.91
N PRO A 504 16.81 4.34 -15.94
CA PRO A 504 17.71 5.40 -16.38
C PRO A 504 16.97 6.56 -17.06
N LEU A 505 17.48 7.77 -16.92
CA LEU A 505 17.14 8.91 -17.79
C LEU A 505 17.86 8.77 -19.13
N ASP A 506 17.47 9.58 -20.11
CA ASP A 506 18.17 9.65 -21.39
C ASP A 506 19.64 10.00 -21.19
N LYS A 507 20.51 9.40 -22.02
CA LYS A 507 21.96 9.53 -21.87
C LYS A 507 22.43 10.97 -21.96
N SER A 508 21.90 11.76 -22.92
CA SER A 508 22.24 13.18 -23.10
C SER A 508 21.81 14.00 -21.87
N ILE A 509 20.62 13.76 -21.33
CA ILE A 509 20.13 14.42 -20.11
C ILE A 509 21.00 14.03 -18.92
N THR A 510 21.29 12.72 -18.74
CA THR A 510 22.16 12.22 -17.66
C THR A 510 23.55 12.88 -17.74
N GLN A 511 24.13 12.94 -18.93
CA GLN A 511 25.45 13.57 -19.13
C GLN A 511 25.40 15.05 -18.83
N THR A 512 24.41 15.79 -19.34
CA THR A 512 24.25 17.23 -19.09
C THR A 512 24.12 17.53 -17.59
N ILE A 513 23.33 16.73 -16.83
CA ILE A 513 23.18 16.89 -15.39
C ILE A 513 24.53 16.72 -14.69
N ASN A 514 25.28 15.66 -15.02
CA ASN A 514 26.55 15.35 -14.38
C ASN A 514 27.64 16.38 -14.71
N ASP A 515 27.75 16.79 -15.99
CA ASP A 515 28.81 17.69 -16.45
C ASP A 515 28.59 19.13 -15.99
N SER A 516 27.32 19.56 -15.82
CA SER A 516 26.97 20.92 -15.46
C SER A 516 26.43 21.07 -14.02
N ASP A 517 26.36 19.96 -13.27
CA ASP A 517 25.83 19.90 -11.90
C ASP A 517 24.45 20.57 -11.78
N ARG A 518 23.53 20.26 -12.75
CA ARG A 518 22.15 20.80 -12.72
C ARG A 518 21.33 20.16 -11.61
N VAL A 519 20.54 20.98 -10.93
CA VAL A 519 19.52 20.51 -9.96
C VAL A 519 18.23 20.26 -10.70
N VAL A 520 17.90 18.99 -10.89
CA VAL A 520 16.67 18.57 -11.56
C VAL A 520 15.72 17.91 -10.58
N GLY A 521 14.44 17.83 -10.95
CA GLY A 521 13.39 17.33 -10.09
C GLY A 521 12.52 16.25 -10.71
N ALA A 522 11.72 15.63 -9.84
CA ALA A 522 10.66 14.71 -10.21
C ALA A 522 9.32 15.17 -9.63
N VAL A 523 8.23 14.93 -10.38
CA VAL A 523 6.85 15.03 -9.89
C VAL A 523 6.19 13.67 -10.04
N LEU A 524 5.69 13.12 -8.94
CA LEU A 524 5.13 11.77 -8.94
C LEU A 524 3.89 11.65 -8.05
N SER A 525 2.96 10.79 -8.43
CA SER A 525 1.76 10.51 -7.65
C SER A 525 1.94 9.38 -6.62
N GLY A 526 3.16 9.21 -6.12
CA GLY A 526 3.52 8.21 -5.12
C GLY A 526 3.29 8.69 -3.68
N ASN A 527 3.99 8.03 -2.74
CA ASN A 527 3.93 8.32 -1.30
C ASN A 527 5.27 8.75 -0.70
N ARG A 528 6.38 8.60 -1.40
CA ARG A 528 7.75 8.96 -0.95
C ARG A 528 8.50 9.70 -2.03
N ASN A 529 9.16 10.78 -1.62
CA ASN A 529 9.89 11.69 -2.52
C ASN A 529 11.28 12.06 -1.97
N PHE A 530 11.87 11.20 -1.15
CA PHE A 530 13.20 11.47 -0.59
C PHE A 530 14.24 11.63 -1.69
N GLU A 531 15.20 12.53 -1.47
CA GLU A 531 16.36 12.72 -2.36
C GLU A 531 17.08 11.39 -2.61
N GLY A 532 17.45 11.14 -3.86
CA GLY A 532 18.12 9.90 -4.28
C GLY A 532 17.25 8.65 -4.32
N ARG A 533 16.02 8.69 -3.75
CA ARG A 533 15.12 7.53 -3.74
C ARG A 533 14.36 7.38 -5.06
N VAL A 534 13.75 8.45 -5.56
CA VAL A 534 12.95 8.41 -6.81
C VAL A 534 13.85 8.14 -8.00
N HIS A 535 14.93 8.89 -8.08
CA HIS A 535 16.01 8.71 -9.04
C HIS A 535 17.29 9.33 -8.47
N PRO A 536 18.49 8.72 -8.66
CA PRO A 536 19.74 9.22 -8.07
C PRO A 536 20.09 10.66 -8.46
N LEU A 537 19.67 11.13 -9.65
CA LEU A 537 19.95 12.47 -10.14
C LEU A 537 18.88 13.50 -9.76
N CYS A 538 17.69 13.09 -9.27
CA CYS A 538 16.62 14.00 -8.91
C CYS A 538 16.78 14.46 -7.45
N ARG A 539 17.15 15.73 -7.26
CA ARG A 539 17.44 16.30 -5.95
C ARG A 539 16.23 16.97 -5.31
N VAL A 540 15.27 17.46 -6.09
CA VAL A 540 14.03 18.08 -5.64
C VAL A 540 12.84 17.29 -6.19
N ASN A 541 12.04 16.71 -5.29
CA ASN A 541 10.98 15.78 -5.68
C ASN A 541 9.66 16.17 -5.02
N TYR A 542 8.59 16.23 -5.79
CA TYR A 542 7.26 16.59 -5.29
C TYR A 542 6.25 15.45 -5.51
N LEU A 543 5.51 15.14 -4.44
CA LEU A 543 4.31 14.32 -4.53
C LEU A 543 3.15 15.18 -5.01
N ALA A 544 2.37 14.67 -5.94
CA ALA A 544 1.25 15.38 -6.55
C ALA A 544 0.11 14.41 -6.91
N SER A 545 -1.09 14.93 -7.14
CA SER A 545 -2.16 14.13 -7.72
C SER A 545 -1.82 13.73 -9.17
N PRO A 546 -2.34 12.58 -9.67
CA PRO A 546 -2.14 12.16 -11.06
C PRO A 546 -2.45 13.25 -12.11
N PRO A 547 -3.53 14.04 -12.00
CA PRO A 547 -3.74 15.17 -12.93
C PRO A 547 -2.62 16.22 -12.88
N LEU A 548 -2.10 16.54 -11.69
CA LEU A 548 -0.99 17.49 -11.54
C LEU A 548 0.33 16.92 -12.09
N VAL A 549 0.56 15.61 -12.00
CA VAL A 549 1.74 14.97 -12.64
C VAL A 549 1.71 15.21 -14.15
N VAL A 550 0.54 15.06 -14.78
CA VAL A 550 0.38 15.37 -16.22
C VAL A 550 0.63 16.85 -16.50
N ALA A 551 0.10 17.75 -15.68
CA ALA A 551 0.29 19.20 -15.85
C ALA A 551 1.76 19.59 -15.73
N TYR A 552 2.50 19.07 -14.74
CA TYR A 552 3.94 19.33 -14.57
C TYR A 552 4.81 18.68 -15.65
N ALA A 553 4.38 17.58 -16.26
CA ALA A 553 5.07 17.03 -17.44
C ALA A 553 4.94 17.96 -18.64
N ILE A 554 3.80 18.61 -18.83
CA ILE A 554 3.57 19.58 -19.91
C ILE A 554 4.40 20.85 -19.69
N THR A 555 4.44 21.39 -18.47
CA THR A 555 5.27 22.57 -18.17
C THR A 555 6.76 22.28 -18.14
N GLY A 556 7.14 21.09 -17.64
CA GLY A 556 8.53 20.61 -17.55
C GLY A 556 9.40 21.32 -16.52
N VAL A 557 8.84 22.21 -15.66
CA VAL A 557 9.58 23.03 -14.70
C VAL A 557 8.83 23.20 -13.39
N LEU A 558 9.57 23.47 -12.28
CA LEU A 558 9.02 23.65 -10.93
C LEU A 558 8.83 25.12 -10.52
N ASP A 559 9.42 26.06 -11.25
CA ASP A 559 9.44 27.48 -10.96
C ASP A 559 8.20 28.26 -11.46
N ARG A 560 7.21 27.55 -12.03
CA ARG A 560 5.99 28.15 -12.59
C ARG A 560 4.78 28.01 -11.65
N ASP A 561 4.07 29.11 -11.44
CA ASP A 561 2.78 29.11 -10.70
C ASP A 561 1.64 28.67 -11.63
N LEU A 562 1.30 27.38 -11.58
CA LEU A 562 0.24 26.79 -12.42
C LEU A 562 -1.17 27.35 -12.15
N THR A 563 -1.36 28.11 -11.08
CA THR A 563 -2.65 28.77 -10.81
C THR A 563 -2.83 30.06 -11.62
N ARG A 564 -1.74 30.62 -12.15
CA ARG A 564 -1.73 31.93 -12.82
C ARG A 564 -1.03 31.92 -14.19
N GLU A 565 -0.05 31.08 -14.35
CA GLU A 565 0.77 31.01 -15.55
C GLU A 565 0.30 29.88 -16.46
N PRO A 566 0.48 30.01 -17.80
CA PRO A 566 0.03 28.99 -18.72
C PRO A 566 0.88 27.70 -18.62
N LEU A 567 0.25 26.56 -18.86
CA LEU A 567 0.93 25.27 -19.03
C LEU A 567 1.83 25.26 -20.26
N GLY A 568 1.41 25.94 -21.31
CA GLY A 568 2.07 26.03 -22.60
C GLY A 568 1.23 26.80 -23.62
N GLU A 569 1.64 26.74 -24.88
CA GLU A 569 0.91 27.32 -26.01
C GLU A 569 0.10 26.25 -26.73
N GLY A 570 -1.15 26.55 -27.01
CA GLY A 570 -2.06 25.70 -27.79
C GLY A 570 -1.69 25.63 -29.27
N ALA A 571 -2.38 24.77 -30.00
CA ALA A 571 -2.18 24.62 -31.45
C ALA A 571 -2.45 25.93 -32.24
N ASP A 572 -3.21 26.85 -31.70
CA ASP A 572 -3.53 28.17 -32.23
C ASP A 572 -2.56 29.28 -31.78
N GLY A 573 -1.52 28.92 -30.99
CA GLY A 573 -0.55 29.85 -30.39
C GLY A 573 -1.09 30.62 -29.19
N ALA A 574 -2.30 30.31 -28.69
CA ALA A 574 -2.84 30.97 -27.51
C ALA A 574 -2.33 30.26 -26.23
N PRO A 575 -2.11 31.03 -25.13
CA PRO A 575 -1.73 30.44 -23.85
C PRO A 575 -2.86 29.56 -23.28
N VAL A 576 -2.52 28.36 -22.84
CA VAL A 576 -3.45 27.40 -22.22
C VAL A 576 -3.13 27.27 -20.74
N TYR A 577 -4.10 27.52 -19.89
CA TYR A 577 -3.97 27.48 -18.42
C TYR A 577 -4.50 26.18 -17.84
N LEU A 578 -4.08 25.84 -16.62
CA LEU A 578 -4.53 24.64 -15.92
C LEU A 578 -6.06 24.53 -15.86
N LYS A 579 -6.73 25.63 -15.56
CA LYS A 579 -8.21 25.72 -15.51
C LYS A 579 -8.90 25.38 -16.84
N ASP A 580 -8.21 25.55 -17.97
CA ASP A 580 -8.77 25.32 -19.33
C ASP A 580 -8.77 23.83 -19.69
N VAL A 581 -8.04 23.02 -18.94
CA VAL A 581 -7.89 21.55 -19.16
C VAL A 581 -8.32 20.71 -17.95
N TRP A 582 -8.53 21.33 -16.78
CA TRP A 582 -8.96 20.62 -15.57
C TRP A 582 -10.39 20.10 -15.75
N PRO A 583 -10.66 18.78 -15.53
CA PRO A 583 -11.99 18.21 -15.68
C PRO A 583 -12.92 18.65 -14.54
N SER A 584 -14.21 18.74 -14.80
CA SER A 584 -15.21 18.93 -13.75
C SER A 584 -15.45 17.63 -12.97
N GLN A 585 -15.90 17.72 -11.71
CA GLN A 585 -16.25 16.55 -10.91
C GLN A 585 -17.37 15.75 -11.58
N SER A 586 -18.33 16.42 -12.21
CA SER A 586 -19.43 15.75 -12.93
C SER A 586 -18.95 14.92 -14.11
N ASP A 587 -17.91 15.36 -14.84
CA ASP A 587 -17.33 14.57 -15.94
C ASP A 587 -16.62 13.33 -15.40
N ILE A 588 -15.88 13.48 -14.30
CA ILE A 588 -15.20 12.36 -13.62
C ILE A 588 -16.23 11.33 -13.17
N ASP A 589 -17.29 11.74 -12.47
CA ASP A 589 -18.33 10.86 -11.95
C ASP A 589 -19.07 10.12 -13.07
N ALA A 590 -19.36 10.81 -14.18
CA ALA A 590 -19.99 10.21 -15.35
C ALA A 590 -19.13 9.10 -15.97
N VAL A 591 -17.81 9.32 -16.07
CA VAL A 591 -16.88 8.31 -16.60
C VAL A 591 -16.71 7.14 -15.62
N ILE A 592 -16.63 7.41 -14.31
CA ILE A 592 -16.59 6.34 -13.29
C ILE A 592 -17.81 5.43 -13.43
N ALA A 593 -19.01 6.02 -13.47
CA ALA A 593 -20.25 5.27 -13.57
C ALA A 593 -20.34 4.40 -14.84
N ALA A 594 -19.73 4.84 -15.94
CA ALA A 594 -19.75 4.13 -17.22
C ALA A 594 -18.64 3.07 -17.35
N ALA A 595 -17.45 3.33 -16.78
CA ALA A 595 -16.27 2.53 -17.04
C ALA A 595 -15.88 1.58 -15.89
N VAL A 596 -16.08 1.98 -14.62
CA VAL A 596 -15.67 1.20 -13.45
C VAL A 596 -16.81 0.27 -13.02
N THR A 597 -16.77 -0.98 -13.48
CA THR A 597 -17.87 -1.95 -13.32
C THR A 597 -17.40 -3.25 -12.70
N PRO A 598 -18.25 -3.99 -11.94
CA PRO A 598 -17.86 -5.23 -11.25
C PRO A 598 -17.29 -6.30 -12.16
N ASP A 599 -17.79 -6.40 -13.39
CA ASP A 599 -17.32 -7.38 -14.37
C ASP A 599 -15.85 -7.21 -14.76
N LEU A 600 -15.31 -5.98 -14.74
CA LEU A 600 -13.87 -5.76 -14.97
C LEU A 600 -13.02 -6.38 -13.85
N TYR A 601 -13.42 -6.16 -12.60
CA TYR A 601 -12.73 -6.75 -11.45
C TYR A 601 -12.82 -8.27 -11.46
N GLN A 602 -14.00 -8.82 -11.68
CA GLN A 602 -14.22 -10.27 -11.75
C GLN A 602 -13.39 -10.92 -12.87
N ALA A 603 -13.38 -10.32 -14.05
CA ALA A 603 -12.60 -10.83 -15.18
C ALA A 603 -11.09 -10.83 -14.90
N ARG A 604 -10.56 -9.74 -14.33
CA ARG A 604 -9.12 -9.62 -14.04
C ARG A 604 -8.66 -10.52 -12.91
N TYR A 605 -9.44 -10.57 -11.84
CA TYR A 605 -9.04 -11.38 -10.68
C TYR A 605 -9.32 -12.87 -10.82
N ALA A 606 -10.13 -13.29 -11.80
CA ALA A 606 -10.32 -14.71 -12.12
C ALA A 606 -9.02 -15.43 -12.47
N THR A 607 -8.05 -14.72 -13.05
CA THR A 607 -6.76 -15.30 -13.51
C THR A 607 -5.53 -14.64 -12.88
N ALA A 608 -5.72 -13.84 -11.82
CA ALA A 608 -4.63 -13.05 -11.21
C ALA A 608 -3.49 -13.90 -10.62
N PHE A 609 -3.75 -15.18 -10.34
CA PHE A 609 -2.78 -16.13 -9.78
C PHE A 609 -2.27 -17.17 -10.79
N ASP A 610 -2.72 -17.14 -12.04
CA ASP A 610 -2.33 -18.13 -13.06
C ASP A 610 -0.97 -17.79 -13.70
N GLY A 611 -0.68 -16.49 -13.88
CA GLY A 611 0.53 -16.03 -14.57
C GLY A 611 0.43 -16.10 -16.09
N ASP A 612 1.48 -15.62 -16.76
CA ASP A 612 1.62 -15.66 -18.21
C ASP A 612 2.46 -16.89 -18.66
N ASP A 613 2.63 -17.03 -19.99
CA ASP A 613 3.43 -18.12 -20.57
C ASP A 613 4.88 -18.12 -20.07
N ARG A 614 5.44 -16.97 -19.73
CA ARG A 614 6.80 -16.85 -19.17
C ARG A 614 6.86 -17.42 -17.76
N TRP A 615 5.85 -17.13 -16.93
CA TRP A 615 5.73 -17.73 -15.61
C TRP A 615 5.56 -19.25 -15.70
N ALA A 616 4.71 -19.72 -16.62
CA ALA A 616 4.50 -21.14 -16.85
C ALA A 616 5.78 -21.87 -17.28
N ALA A 617 6.62 -21.22 -18.11
CA ALA A 617 7.87 -21.79 -18.65
C ALA A 617 9.07 -21.76 -17.68
N LEU A 618 8.96 -21.14 -16.51
CA LEU A 618 10.06 -21.09 -15.53
C LEU A 618 10.45 -22.53 -15.10
N PRO A 619 11.75 -22.84 -15.07
CA PRO A 619 12.22 -24.13 -14.55
C PRO A 619 11.97 -24.20 -13.05
N VAL A 620 11.39 -25.29 -12.57
CA VAL A 620 11.16 -25.52 -11.14
C VAL A 620 11.93 -26.77 -10.73
N PRO A 621 12.82 -26.68 -9.73
CA PRO A 621 13.48 -27.85 -9.16
C PRO A 621 12.48 -28.84 -8.55
N ASN A 622 12.73 -30.14 -8.72
CA ASN A 622 11.89 -31.16 -8.12
C ASN A 622 12.27 -31.42 -6.66
N GLY A 623 11.30 -31.75 -5.82
CA GLY A 623 11.53 -32.25 -4.46
C GLY A 623 11.00 -31.31 -3.36
N VAL A 624 10.82 -31.88 -2.18
CA VAL A 624 10.29 -31.20 -0.99
C VAL A 624 11.31 -30.23 -0.37
N THR A 625 12.61 -30.48 -0.60
CA THR A 625 13.72 -29.56 -0.26
C THR A 625 14.19 -28.86 -1.53
N PHE A 626 14.59 -27.60 -1.43
CA PHE A 626 15.09 -26.85 -2.57
C PHE A 626 16.47 -27.34 -3.00
N ASP A 627 16.73 -27.36 -4.31
CA ASP A 627 18.03 -27.71 -4.88
C ASP A 627 18.89 -26.44 -4.98
N TRP A 628 19.70 -26.20 -3.94
CA TRP A 628 20.51 -25.00 -3.82
C TRP A 628 21.67 -24.99 -4.80
N ASN A 629 21.78 -23.88 -5.55
CA ASN A 629 22.95 -23.63 -6.39
C ASN A 629 24.10 -23.03 -5.56
N GLU A 630 25.19 -23.77 -5.37
CA GLU A 630 26.36 -23.31 -4.59
C GLU A 630 27.05 -22.09 -5.20
N ASP A 631 26.96 -21.91 -6.51
CA ASP A 631 27.53 -20.76 -7.22
C ASP A 631 26.66 -19.50 -7.16
N SER A 632 25.42 -19.62 -6.69
CA SER A 632 24.54 -18.46 -6.56
C SER A 632 25.07 -17.48 -5.52
N THR A 633 24.99 -16.19 -5.86
CA THR A 633 25.26 -15.07 -4.92
C THR A 633 23.99 -14.50 -4.34
N TYR A 634 22.82 -15.04 -4.72
CA TYR A 634 21.51 -14.49 -4.37
C TYR A 634 20.63 -15.50 -3.61
N ILE A 635 20.18 -16.59 -4.25
CA ILE A 635 19.37 -17.63 -3.60
C ILE A 635 20.31 -18.74 -3.13
N LYS A 636 20.75 -18.62 -1.87
CA LYS A 636 21.78 -19.50 -1.30
C LYS A 636 21.30 -20.04 0.05
N LEU A 637 21.69 -21.31 0.35
CA LEU A 637 21.42 -21.93 1.65
C LEU A 637 22.08 -21.10 2.77
N PRO A 638 21.32 -20.53 3.70
CA PRO A 638 21.89 -19.77 4.82
C PRO A 638 22.49 -20.71 5.87
N PRO A 639 23.59 -20.31 6.55
CA PRO A 639 24.27 -21.16 7.54
C PRO A 639 23.56 -21.23 8.89
N LEU A 640 22.30 -20.83 9.00
CA LEU A 640 21.56 -20.66 10.26
C LEU A 640 21.47 -21.96 11.08
N PHE A 641 21.45 -23.12 10.40
CA PHE A 641 21.27 -24.43 11.02
C PHE A 641 22.55 -25.30 11.01
N GLU A 642 23.70 -24.71 10.64
CA GLU A 642 24.98 -25.43 10.73
C GLU A 642 25.30 -25.84 12.17
N GLY A 643 25.54 -27.13 12.38
CA GLY A 643 25.80 -27.69 13.71
C GLY A 643 24.56 -27.89 14.58
N ALA A 644 23.34 -27.63 14.05
CA ALA A 644 22.11 -27.92 14.77
C ALA A 644 21.98 -29.40 15.08
N GLY A 645 21.53 -29.75 16.29
CA GLY A 645 21.31 -31.12 16.75
C GLY A 645 19.93 -31.29 17.38
N LEU A 646 19.51 -32.54 17.58
CA LEU A 646 18.24 -32.87 18.24
C LEU A 646 18.12 -32.33 19.68
N LYS A 647 19.24 -32.01 20.30
CA LYS A 647 19.27 -31.38 21.63
C LYS A 647 19.98 -30.03 21.50
N PRO A 648 19.35 -28.93 21.95
CA PRO A 648 20.00 -27.65 21.95
C PRO A 648 21.23 -27.68 22.84
N ALA A 649 22.32 -27.03 22.39
CA ALA A 649 23.47 -26.80 23.22
C ALA A 649 23.09 -25.87 24.38
N PRO A 650 23.71 -26.07 25.57
CA PRO A 650 23.48 -25.13 26.67
C PRO A 650 23.98 -23.73 26.29
N VAL A 651 23.20 -22.72 26.71
CA VAL A 651 23.62 -21.32 26.52
C VAL A 651 24.92 -21.06 27.23
N SER A 652 25.91 -20.50 26.54
CA SER A 652 27.21 -20.14 27.09
C SER A 652 27.43 -18.63 26.98
N ASN A 653 28.26 -18.09 27.89
CA ASN A 653 28.68 -16.70 27.82
C ASN A 653 29.54 -16.46 26.58
N ILE A 654 29.38 -15.31 25.96
CA ILE A 654 30.20 -14.86 24.84
C ILE A 654 31.48 -14.23 25.41
N HIS A 655 32.64 -14.79 25.07
CA HIS A 655 33.94 -14.28 25.46
C HIS A 655 34.75 -13.87 24.24
N GLY A 656 35.47 -12.76 24.33
CA GLY A 656 36.40 -12.32 23.28
C GLY A 656 35.73 -11.84 21.99
N ALA A 657 34.47 -11.44 22.05
CA ALA A 657 33.80 -10.82 20.90
C ALA A 657 34.57 -9.56 20.47
N ARG A 658 34.74 -9.39 19.14
CA ARG A 658 35.37 -8.22 18.54
C ARG A 658 34.29 -7.35 17.89
N SER A 659 34.40 -6.03 18.07
CA SER A 659 33.54 -5.09 17.36
C SER A 659 33.83 -5.15 15.86
N LEU A 660 32.81 -5.37 15.06
CA LEU A 660 32.90 -5.34 13.61
C LEU A 660 32.61 -3.93 13.06
N ILE A 661 31.76 -3.16 13.75
CA ILE A 661 31.38 -1.78 13.42
C ILE A 661 31.41 -0.98 14.73
N MET A 662 31.99 0.21 14.68
CA MET A 662 31.86 1.23 15.71
C MET A 662 31.27 2.48 15.02
N ALA A 663 30.05 2.88 15.38
CA ALA A 663 29.37 4.06 14.88
C ALA A 663 29.52 5.24 15.87
#